data_43e99d94456c328d1024e5fa123dbd05
#
_entry.id   43e99d94456c328d1024e5fa123dbd05
#
_cell.length_a   1.000
_cell.length_b   1.000
_cell.length_c   1.000
_cell.angle_alpha   90.00
_cell.angle_beta   90.00
_cell.angle_gamma   90.00
#
_symmetry.space_group_name_H-M   'P 1'
#
loop_
_entity.id
_entity.type
_entity.pdbx_description
1 polymer ?
#
loop_
_entity_poly.entity_id
_entity_poly.type
_entity_poly.pdbx_seq_one_letter_code
_entity_poly.pdbx_strand_id
1 'polypeptide(L)'
;MGTTSETKPKRYISVGLLAHVDSGKTTLSEGILYLTGQIRKPGRVDHGDAFLDNYALERQRGITIFSKQAVFQLGDSQVTLLDTPGHVDFSAEMERTLQVLDYAVLVVSGADGVQGHTRTLWNLLARYRIPAFIFVNKMDQPGTDKALILKELKKKLDASCVDMEDPEDIATGDERALEEYLEAGEVSIATISQMIADRQIFPCYFGAALKLQGVQELLDGIGKYVGDNVSANYDQADNRLQNSGDAQQFGARVYKISRDPQGNRLTHMKITSGELKVKSLLKGGQVSEPWEEKADQIRIYSGEKFETVQQAKAGMICAVTGLKHTFPGEGLGIEAGKQAVTPMLEPVLNYQVYFPDQVDAHTMLGYMRQIEEEDPMLRVIWNEELGEIHVQLMGEVQTEILKSLVSERFGVDVTFGTGNIVYKETIKNVVEGVGHYEPLRHYAEVHLILEPGLPGSGLEFSTDCSTDDLDLNWQRLILTHLLEREHRGVLLGAAITDMKITLVAGRAHLKHTEGGDFRQSTYRAVRQGLMQAESVLLEPYYKFRLEVPSEMIGRALTDVQRMYGEFAPPETDGDQSVLTGSAPVACMRDYQKEVVSYTRGRGRLTLVFQGYAPCHNTEEILENAGYDPEADNENPTGSIFCSHGAGYYVPWQEVPEHMHISSKLEEYLRKDKDAGEMHEEADGNGRGVLRNGAAGGSPSKSGRSRDFGAEDRELEEIFMRTYGKIERKKPGNGPRTIIAQSQYKEEKPQEKVAEYLLVDGYNVIFAWDELKELAKVNIESARNKLMDILSNYQGFKKCTVILVFDAYKVDGDTLEIQKYHNIHVVYTKQAETADQYIEKVVHHIGRKRHVTVVTSDGVEQVVTQGQGSALISSREFYEEVEITRRQIQEEIKERTGGTKNYLFDHMDEAFVKEMEDVRLGKKDI
;
A
#
# COMPACT_ATOMS: atom_id res chain seq x y z
N MET A 1 42.37 -18.52 38.26
CA MET A 1 42.67 -18.24 36.87
C MET A 1 41.51 -18.82 36.08
N GLY A 2 40.48 -18.00 35.83
CA GLY A 2 39.32 -18.41 35.07
C GLY A 2 39.59 -18.25 33.58
N THR A 3 39.50 -19.33 32.84
CA THR A 3 39.49 -19.32 31.39
C THR A 3 38.20 -18.67 30.89
N THR A 4 38.32 -17.46 30.40
CA THR A 4 37.27 -16.83 29.58
C THR A 4 37.12 -17.64 28.30
N SER A 5 36.10 -18.44 28.21
CA SER A 5 35.64 -19.02 26.93
C SER A 5 35.22 -17.86 26.02
N GLU A 6 36.01 -17.57 24.99
CA GLU A 6 35.59 -16.75 23.88
C GLU A 6 34.34 -17.41 23.27
N THR A 7 33.17 -16.90 23.63
CA THR A 7 31.91 -17.28 22.97
C THR A 7 31.99 -16.80 21.54
N LYS A 8 32.09 -17.75 20.59
CA LYS A 8 31.93 -17.48 19.15
C LYS A 8 30.67 -16.65 18.95
N PRO A 9 30.69 -15.67 18.05
CA PRO A 9 29.47 -14.87 17.78
C PRO A 9 28.34 -15.81 17.35
N LYS A 10 27.19 -15.76 18.05
CA LYS A 10 25.98 -16.49 17.67
C LYS A 10 25.50 -15.98 16.32
N ARG A 11 25.29 -16.91 15.39
CA ARG A 11 24.61 -16.60 14.11
C ARG A 11 23.12 -16.55 14.34
N TYR A 12 22.44 -15.63 13.64
CA TYR A 12 21.00 -15.49 13.69
C TYR A 12 20.43 -15.75 12.30
N ILE A 13 19.49 -16.68 12.19
CA ILE A 13 18.93 -17.15 10.92
C ILE A 13 17.41 -17.14 11.03
N SER A 14 16.72 -16.61 10.02
CA SER A 14 15.27 -16.68 9.92
C SER A 14 14.84 -17.69 8.87
N VAL A 15 14.02 -18.66 9.26
CA VAL A 15 13.51 -19.73 8.41
C VAL A 15 11.99 -19.69 8.41
N GLY A 16 11.37 -19.58 7.23
CA GLY A 16 9.92 -19.59 7.07
C GLY A 16 9.39 -20.96 6.68
N LEU A 17 8.29 -21.38 7.31
CA LEU A 17 7.54 -22.56 6.87
C LEU A 17 6.39 -22.14 5.97
N LEU A 18 6.38 -22.60 4.72
CA LEU A 18 5.34 -22.33 3.73
C LEU A 18 4.69 -23.64 3.30
N ALA A 19 3.40 -23.64 3.14
CA ALA A 19 2.66 -24.84 2.73
C ALA A 19 1.30 -24.49 2.14
N HIS A 20 0.78 -25.34 1.28
CA HIS A 20 -0.65 -25.39 1.02
C HIS A 20 -1.41 -25.90 2.26
N VAL A 21 -2.68 -25.54 2.36
CA VAL A 21 -3.59 -26.03 3.43
C VAL A 21 -3.49 -27.56 3.53
N ASP A 22 -3.55 -28.10 4.74
CA ASP A 22 -3.51 -29.52 5.06
C ASP A 22 -2.20 -30.26 4.68
N SER A 23 -1.17 -29.60 4.20
CA SER A 23 0.14 -30.26 3.94
C SER A 23 0.87 -30.67 5.23
N GLY A 24 0.39 -30.25 6.40
CA GLY A 24 0.93 -30.59 7.71
C GLY A 24 2.06 -29.67 8.19
N LYS A 25 1.99 -28.39 7.80
CA LYS A 25 2.93 -27.34 8.20
C LYS A 25 3.05 -27.20 9.73
N THR A 26 1.92 -26.99 10.43
CA THR A 26 1.87 -26.87 11.90
C THR A 26 2.38 -28.14 12.58
N THR A 27 2.10 -29.34 12.02
CA THR A 27 2.64 -30.59 12.53
C THR A 27 4.16 -30.65 12.39
N LEU A 28 4.72 -30.12 11.29
CA LEU A 28 6.16 -30.04 11.10
C LEU A 28 6.80 -29.04 12.07
N SER A 29 6.18 -27.85 12.26
CA SER A 29 6.67 -26.86 13.24
C SER A 29 6.70 -27.43 14.67
N GLU A 30 5.65 -28.14 15.09
CA GLU A 30 5.61 -28.83 16.37
C GLU A 30 6.71 -29.91 16.49
N GLY A 31 6.94 -30.69 15.44
CA GLY A 31 8.02 -31.67 15.36
C GLY A 31 9.41 -31.05 15.52
N ILE A 32 9.67 -29.95 14.83
CA ILE A 32 10.91 -29.16 14.93
C ILE A 32 11.12 -28.65 16.35
N LEU A 33 10.09 -28.00 16.95
CA LEU A 33 10.16 -27.44 18.30
C LEU A 33 10.34 -28.53 19.38
N TYR A 34 9.79 -29.72 19.17
CA TYR A 34 9.98 -30.84 20.06
C TYR A 34 11.43 -31.41 19.99
N LEU A 35 11.94 -31.65 18.79
CA LEU A 35 13.29 -32.20 18.60
C LEU A 35 14.37 -31.20 19.06
N THR A 36 14.11 -29.90 18.95
CA THR A 36 15.02 -28.84 19.45
C THR A 36 14.83 -28.54 20.95
N GLY A 37 13.91 -29.25 21.63
CA GLY A 37 13.70 -29.14 23.08
C GLY A 37 12.98 -27.90 23.55
N GLN A 38 12.33 -27.13 22.65
CA GLN A 38 11.56 -25.94 23.01
C GLN A 38 10.22 -26.31 23.65
N ILE A 39 9.63 -27.42 23.26
CA ILE A 39 8.39 -27.97 23.83
C ILE A 39 8.64 -29.40 24.36
N ARG A 40 7.93 -29.79 25.40
CA ARG A 40 8.09 -31.10 26.04
C ARG A 40 7.34 -32.22 25.34
N LYS A 41 6.30 -31.87 24.59
CA LYS A 41 5.42 -32.78 23.85
C LYS A 41 4.92 -32.04 22.62
N PRO A 42 4.95 -32.65 21.42
CA PRO A 42 4.39 -32.04 20.25
C PRO A 42 2.86 -31.89 20.42
N GLY A 43 2.35 -30.69 20.16
CA GLY A 43 0.91 -30.43 20.09
C GLY A 43 0.30 -31.03 18.82
N ARG A 44 -1.03 -31.14 18.79
CA ARG A 44 -1.78 -31.65 17.65
C ARG A 44 -2.85 -30.65 17.25
N VAL A 45 -2.89 -30.35 15.95
CA VAL A 45 -3.92 -29.47 15.38
C VAL A 45 -5.33 -30.03 15.67
N ASP A 46 -5.55 -31.33 15.51
CA ASP A 46 -6.81 -32.01 15.77
C ASP A 46 -7.31 -31.90 17.23
N HIS A 47 -6.38 -31.69 18.17
CA HIS A 47 -6.70 -31.55 19.60
C HIS A 47 -6.73 -30.09 20.05
N GLY A 48 -6.33 -29.13 19.16
CA GLY A 48 -6.28 -27.71 19.47
C GLY A 48 -5.21 -27.34 20.53
N ASP A 49 -4.17 -28.18 20.70
CA ASP A 49 -3.10 -28.00 21.69
C ASP A 49 -1.74 -27.66 21.03
N ALA A 50 -1.71 -27.26 19.74
CA ALA A 50 -0.51 -26.82 19.05
C ALA A 50 0.06 -25.53 19.69
N PHE A 51 1.39 -25.50 19.89
CA PHE A 51 2.10 -24.43 20.58
C PHE A 51 2.01 -23.07 19.86
N LEU A 52 1.99 -23.09 18.55
CA LEU A 52 1.93 -21.85 17.75
C LEU A 52 0.50 -21.39 17.45
N ASP A 53 -0.49 -22.28 17.40
CA ASP A 53 -1.90 -21.92 17.10
C ASP A 53 -2.61 -21.44 18.36
N ASN A 54 -2.40 -20.17 18.72
CA ASN A 54 -2.87 -19.59 19.98
C ASN A 54 -4.23 -18.91 19.88
N TYR A 55 -4.59 -18.45 18.68
CA TYR A 55 -5.85 -17.77 18.43
C TYR A 55 -7.04 -18.77 18.44
N ALA A 56 -8.15 -18.39 19.07
CA ALA A 56 -9.28 -19.30 19.24
C ALA A 56 -9.82 -19.85 17.92
N LEU A 57 -9.91 -19.01 16.86
CA LEU A 57 -10.36 -19.41 15.53
C LEU A 57 -9.35 -20.30 14.80
N GLU A 58 -8.04 -20.13 15.03
CA GLU A 58 -7.00 -21.04 14.48
C GLU A 58 -7.21 -22.44 15.02
N ARG A 59 -7.42 -22.58 16.34
CA ARG A 59 -7.70 -23.86 17.00
C ARG A 59 -9.02 -24.49 16.55
N GLN A 60 -10.07 -23.67 16.40
CA GLN A 60 -11.39 -24.15 15.98
C GLN A 60 -11.39 -24.65 14.55
N ARG A 61 -10.67 -23.99 13.64
CA ARG A 61 -10.63 -24.29 12.21
C ARG A 61 -9.47 -25.18 11.80
N GLY A 62 -8.46 -25.33 12.65
CA GLY A 62 -7.23 -26.07 12.36
C GLY A 62 -6.36 -25.42 11.28
N ILE A 63 -6.44 -24.09 11.10
CA ILE A 63 -5.65 -23.33 10.12
C ILE A 63 -4.88 -22.21 10.81
N THR A 64 -3.66 -21.95 10.37
CA THR A 64 -2.87 -20.79 10.78
C THR A 64 -3.34 -19.55 10.04
N ILE A 65 -3.71 -18.49 10.79
CA ILE A 65 -4.23 -17.22 10.27
C ILE A 65 -3.14 -16.16 10.28
N PHE A 66 -2.42 -16.03 11.40
CA PHE A 66 -1.38 -15.05 11.61
C PHE A 66 0.00 -15.69 11.61
N SER A 67 0.99 -15.00 11.03
CA SER A 67 2.38 -15.44 11.12
C SER A 67 2.86 -15.42 12.56
N LYS A 68 3.39 -16.56 13.04
CA LYS A 68 3.92 -16.75 14.39
C LYS A 68 5.40 -17.02 14.32
N GLN A 69 6.10 -16.73 15.41
CA GLN A 69 7.52 -17.03 15.51
C GLN A 69 7.84 -17.90 16.73
N ALA A 70 8.84 -18.76 16.56
CA ALA A 70 9.48 -19.51 17.63
C ALA A 70 11.00 -19.46 17.46
N VAL A 71 11.71 -19.43 18.58
CA VAL A 71 13.17 -19.34 18.58
C VAL A 71 13.77 -20.60 19.19
N PHE A 72 14.73 -21.19 18.51
CA PHE A 72 15.47 -22.37 19.00
C PHE A 72 16.94 -22.32 18.63
N GLN A 73 17.76 -23.16 19.29
CA GLN A 73 19.17 -23.28 19.00
C GLN A 73 19.42 -24.49 18.10
N LEU A 74 20.20 -24.29 17.03
CA LEU A 74 20.64 -25.37 16.13
C LEU A 74 22.16 -25.26 15.95
N GLY A 75 22.91 -26.10 16.64
CA GLY A 75 24.37 -25.96 16.71
C GLY A 75 24.82 -24.63 17.30
N ASP A 76 25.67 -23.90 16.59
CA ASP A 76 26.14 -22.56 16.97
C ASP A 76 25.18 -21.42 16.51
N SER A 77 24.09 -21.75 15.81
CA SER A 77 23.14 -20.78 15.25
C SER A 77 21.86 -20.70 16.08
N GLN A 78 21.34 -19.49 16.25
CA GLN A 78 20.00 -19.26 16.76
C GLN A 78 19.05 -19.11 15.58
N VAL A 79 18.08 -19.99 15.46
CA VAL A 79 17.08 -20.00 14.38
C VAL A 79 15.79 -19.37 14.88
N THR A 80 15.27 -18.41 14.13
CA THR A 80 13.91 -17.90 14.29
C THR A 80 13.03 -18.56 13.23
N LEU A 81 12.18 -19.48 13.65
CA LEU A 81 11.19 -20.12 12.80
C LEU A 81 9.98 -19.22 12.68
N LEU A 82 9.57 -18.91 11.45
CA LEU A 82 8.36 -18.18 11.14
C LEU A 82 7.34 -19.13 10.53
N ASP A 83 6.27 -19.42 11.26
CA ASP A 83 5.14 -20.21 10.80
C ASP A 83 4.15 -19.30 10.09
N THR A 84 3.96 -19.49 8.77
CA THR A 84 3.14 -18.60 7.92
C THR A 84 1.75 -19.18 7.67
N PRO A 85 0.73 -18.35 7.36
CA PRO A 85 -0.56 -18.87 6.94
C PRO A 85 -0.46 -19.74 5.69
N GLY A 86 -1.23 -20.85 5.67
CA GLY A 86 -1.30 -21.76 4.50
C GLY A 86 -2.54 -21.55 3.62
N HIS A 87 -3.53 -20.78 4.08
CA HIS A 87 -4.76 -20.52 3.36
C HIS A 87 -4.61 -19.33 2.40
N VAL A 88 -5.22 -19.42 1.23
CA VAL A 88 -5.10 -18.39 0.17
C VAL A 88 -5.58 -17.02 0.64
N ASP A 89 -6.65 -16.95 1.45
CA ASP A 89 -7.19 -15.68 1.98
C ASP A 89 -6.17 -14.91 2.84
N PHE A 90 -5.16 -15.57 3.41
CA PHE A 90 -4.12 -14.97 4.25
C PHE A 90 -2.77 -14.86 3.54
N SER A 91 -2.75 -15.03 2.23
CA SER A 91 -1.52 -14.99 1.45
C SER A 91 -0.79 -13.65 1.53
N ALA A 92 -1.50 -12.54 1.75
CA ALA A 92 -0.90 -11.23 1.94
C ALA A 92 -0.04 -11.16 3.23
N GLU A 93 -0.49 -11.75 4.34
CA GLU A 93 0.28 -11.86 5.58
C GLU A 93 1.52 -12.74 5.37
N MET A 94 1.38 -13.84 4.63
CA MET A 94 2.49 -14.71 4.28
C MET A 94 3.50 -13.96 3.40
N GLU A 95 3.06 -13.25 2.35
CA GLU A 95 3.95 -12.52 1.44
C GLU A 95 4.76 -11.44 2.18
N ARG A 96 4.16 -10.72 3.13
CA ARG A 96 4.88 -9.76 3.98
C ARG A 96 5.99 -10.44 4.79
N THR A 97 5.74 -11.66 5.27
CA THR A 97 6.73 -12.42 6.04
C THR A 97 7.93 -12.83 5.19
N LEU A 98 7.75 -13.05 3.87
CA LEU A 98 8.86 -13.40 2.96
C LEU A 98 9.98 -12.36 2.97
N GLN A 99 9.69 -11.09 3.17
CA GLN A 99 10.67 -10.00 3.13
C GLN A 99 11.75 -10.10 4.21
N VAL A 100 11.54 -10.92 5.23
CA VAL A 100 12.47 -11.09 6.37
C VAL A 100 13.05 -12.49 6.51
N LEU A 101 12.79 -13.38 5.54
CA LEU A 101 13.33 -14.72 5.54
C LEU A 101 14.75 -14.76 4.96
N ASP A 102 15.64 -15.58 5.55
CA ASP A 102 16.91 -15.99 4.95
C ASP A 102 16.74 -17.25 4.14
N TYR A 103 15.94 -18.20 4.64
CA TYR A 103 15.61 -19.46 4.00
C TYR A 103 14.14 -19.81 4.20
N ALA A 104 13.62 -20.63 3.33
CA ALA A 104 12.27 -21.17 3.43
C ALA A 104 12.27 -22.70 3.42
N VAL A 105 11.30 -23.31 4.10
CA VAL A 105 10.97 -24.73 3.96
C VAL A 105 9.59 -24.83 3.34
N LEU A 106 9.50 -25.28 2.10
CA LEU A 106 8.24 -25.53 1.41
C LEU A 106 7.77 -26.95 1.75
N VAL A 107 6.63 -27.05 2.45
CA VAL A 107 6.04 -28.33 2.85
C VAL A 107 5.04 -28.77 1.79
N VAL A 108 5.27 -29.95 1.22
CA VAL A 108 4.43 -30.57 0.19
C VAL A 108 3.85 -31.87 0.75
N SER A 109 2.57 -32.14 0.51
CA SER A 109 1.97 -33.42 0.89
C SER A 109 2.37 -34.50 -0.11
N GLY A 110 2.95 -35.60 0.35
CA GLY A 110 3.29 -36.75 -0.49
C GLY A 110 2.07 -37.46 -1.09
N ALA A 111 0.92 -37.38 -0.42
CA ALA A 111 -0.34 -37.95 -0.91
C ALA A 111 -1.02 -37.11 -1.98
N ASP A 112 -0.95 -35.76 -1.85
CA ASP A 112 -1.64 -34.82 -2.72
C ASP A 112 -0.74 -34.23 -3.83
N GLY A 113 0.58 -34.39 -3.72
CA GLY A 113 1.56 -33.85 -4.66
C GLY A 113 1.64 -32.32 -4.70
N VAL A 114 2.11 -31.76 -5.83
CA VAL A 114 2.24 -30.31 -6.07
C VAL A 114 0.91 -29.71 -6.48
N GLN A 115 0.34 -28.93 -5.60
CA GLN A 115 -0.97 -28.26 -5.78
C GLN A 115 -0.84 -26.84 -6.36
N GLY A 116 -1.97 -26.23 -6.76
CA GLY A 116 -1.98 -24.88 -7.33
C GLY A 116 -1.31 -23.82 -6.44
N HIS A 117 -1.70 -23.77 -5.17
CA HIS A 117 -1.13 -22.81 -4.22
C HIS A 117 0.35 -23.07 -3.93
N THR A 118 0.79 -24.34 -3.96
CA THR A 118 2.24 -24.69 -3.84
C THR A 118 3.07 -24.02 -4.94
N ARG A 119 2.54 -23.94 -6.18
CA ARG A 119 3.18 -23.23 -7.29
C ARG A 119 3.21 -21.72 -7.07
N THR A 120 2.14 -21.16 -6.55
CA THR A 120 2.11 -19.72 -6.19
C THR A 120 3.18 -19.39 -5.16
N LEU A 121 3.30 -20.22 -4.10
CA LEU A 121 4.35 -20.08 -3.09
C LEU A 121 5.76 -20.20 -3.71
N TRP A 122 5.94 -21.14 -4.64
CA TRP A 122 7.19 -21.34 -5.35
C TRP A 122 7.60 -20.11 -6.18
N ASN A 123 6.66 -19.54 -6.91
CA ASN A 123 6.87 -18.33 -7.70
C ASN A 123 7.20 -17.13 -6.82
N LEU A 124 6.54 -16.99 -5.67
CA LEU A 124 6.86 -15.95 -4.68
C LEU A 124 8.29 -16.14 -4.14
N LEU A 125 8.70 -17.36 -3.76
CA LEU A 125 10.07 -17.64 -3.32
C LEU A 125 11.11 -17.28 -4.41
N ALA A 126 10.77 -17.50 -5.68
CA ALA A 126 11.64 -17.12 -6.80
C ALA A 126 11.71 -15.57 -6.94
N ARG A 127 10.58 -14.89 -6.87
CA ARG A 127 10.50 -13.40 -6.96
C ARG A 127 11.29 -12.71 -5.85
N TYR A 128 11.17 -13.22 -4.61
CA TYR A 128 11.91 -12.71 -3.46
C TYR A 128 13.33 -13.25 -3.35
N ARG A 129 13.76 -14.14 -4.29
CA ARG A 129 15.08 -14.80 -4.33
C ARG A 129 15.45 -15.52 -3.03
N ILE A 130 14.44 -16.12 -2.36
CA ILE A 130 14.66 -16.84 -1.10
C ILE A 130 15.11 -18.27 -1.40
N PRO A 131 16.28 -18.72 -0.88
CA PRO A 131 16.71 -20.11 -0.93
C PRO A 131 15.69 -21.02 -0.23
N ALA A 132 15.41 -22.19 -0.80
CA ALA A 132 14.34 -23.05 -0.30
C ALA A 132 14.78 -24.50 -0.14
N PHE A 133 14.37 -25.09 0.97
CA PHE A 133 14.35 -26.53 1.23
C PHE A 133 12.92 -27.04 0.96
N ILE A 134 12.78 -28.27 0.51
CA ILE A 134 11.48 -28.90 0.30
C ILE A 134 11.34 -30.06 1.29
N PHE A 135 10.25 -30.08 2.06
CA PHE A 135 9.90 -31.20 2.91
C PHE A 135 8.63 -31.88 2.39
N VAL A 136 8.77 -33.08 1.87
CA VAL A 136 7.64 -33.92 1.43
C VAL A 136 7.11 -34.68 2.63
N ASN A 137 5.98 -34.22 3.14
CA ASN A 137 5.31 -34.74 4.33
C ASN A 137 4.28 -35.83 3.98
N LYS A 138 3.82 -36.57 4.99
CA LYS A 138 2.80 -37.64 4.87
C LYS A 138 3.22 -38.82 4.01
N MET A 139 4.52 -39.11 3.96
CA MET A 139 5.08 -40.28 3.22
C MET A 139 4.65 -41.62 3.81
N ASP A 140 4.01 -41.64 4.97
CA ASP A 140 3.44 -42.81 5.63
C ASP A 140 2.04 -43.21 5.14
N GLN A 141 1.44 -42.41 4.23
CA GLN A 141 0.13 -42.69 3.67
C GLN A 141 0.22 -43.72 2.53
N PRO A 142 -0.83 -44.56 2.37
CA PRO A 142 -0.86 -45.55 1.26
C PRO A 142 -0.83 -44.82 -0.10
N GLY A 143 -0.02 -45.34 -1.02
CA GLY A 143 0.11 -44.82 -2.39
C GLY A 143 1.18 -43.75 -2.59
N THR A 144 1.91 -43.33 -1.56
CA THR A 144 3.03 -42.41 -1.69
C THR A 144 4.29 -43.16 -2.17
N ASP A 145 4.98 -42.56 -3.16
CA ASP A 145 6.22 -43.10 -3.72
C ASP A 145 7.23 -41.95 -3.88
N LYS A 146 8.41 -42.11 -3.26
CA LYS A 146 9.49 -41.11 -3.24
C LYS A 146 9.92 -40.71 -4.67
N ALA A 147 10.13 -41.69 -5.55
CA ALA A 147 10.64 -41.46 -6.89
C ALA A 147 9.59 -40.73 -7.78
N LEU A 148 8.31 -41.12 -7.62
CA LEU A 148 7.21 -40.46 -8.36
C LEU A 148 7.05 -39.00 -7.92
N ILE A 149 7.06 -38.72 -6.63
CA ILE A 149 6.92 -37.38 -6.09
C ILE A 149 8.12 -36.51 -6.50
N LEU A 150 9.37 -37.02 -6.42
CA LEU A 150 10.55 -36.27 -6.85
C LEU A 150 10.47 -35.90 -8.33
N LYS A 151 10.02 -36.85 -9.18
CA LYS A 151 9.78 -36.56 -10.59
C LYS A 151 8.70 -35.50 -10.80
N GLU A 152 7.68 -35.50 -9.98
CA GLU A 152 6.64 -34.45 -10.01
C GLU A 152 7.18 -33.09 -9.59
N LEU A 153 7.98 -33.02 -8.51
CA LEU A 153 8.64 -31.80 -8.07
C LEU A 153 9.55 -31.23 -9.18
N LYS A 154 10.40 -32.08 -9.79
CA LYS A 154 11.26 -31.70 -10.94
C LYS A 154 10.45 -31.17 -12.12
N LYS A 155 9.28 -31.73 -12.41
CA LYS A 155 8.43 -31.32 -13.54
C LYS A 155 7.61 -30.06 -13.25
N LYS A 156 7.08 -29.91 -12.02
CA LYS A 156 6.08 -28.90 -11.71
C LYS A 156 6.64 -27.67 -10.97
N LEU A 157 7.78 -27.82 -10.27
CA LEU A 157 8.43 -26.71 -9.56
C LEU A 157 9.73 -26.32 -10.26
N ASP A 158 10.75 -27.17 -10.18
CA ASP A 158 12.07 -26.88 -10.77
C ASP A 158 12.83 -28.20 -11.02
N ALA A 159 13.54 -28.29 -12.16
CA ALA A 159 14.35 -29.44 -12.53
C ALA A 159 15.50 -29.70 -11.53
N SER A 160 15.92 -28.65 -10.80
CA SER A 160 17.00 -28.71 -9.81
C SER A 160 16.53 -29.12 -8.40
N CYS A 161 15.32 -29.68 -8.24
CA CYS A 161 14.91 -30.35 -7.02
C CYS A 161 15.73 -31.65 -6.87
N VAL A 162 16.56 -31.76 -5.81
CA VAL A 162 17.50 -32.87 -5.63
C VAL A 162 17.20 -33.67 -4.38
N ASP A 163 17.38 -34.99 -4.46
CA ASP A 163 17.36 -35.86 -3.28
C ASP A 163 18.71 -35.78 -2.57
N MET A 164 18.71 -35.33 -1.32
CA MET A 164 19.96 -35.18 -0.55
C MET A 164 20.63 -36.52 -0.18
N GLU A 165 19.97 -37.63 -0.40
CA GLU A 165 20.56 -38.99 -0.24
C GLU A 165 21.28 -39.46 -1.53
N ASP A 166 21.12 -38.75 -2.66
CA ASP A 166 21.72 -39.08 -3.96
C ASP A 166 22.83 -38.09 -4.34
N PRO A 167 24.13 -38.43 -4.16
CA PRO A 167 25.24 -37.53 -4.51
C PRO A 167 25.33 -37.21 -6.01
N GLU A 168 24.92 -38.13 -6.88
CA GLU A 168 24.89 -37.90 -8.33
C GLU A 168 23.88 -36.81 -8.72
N ASP A 169 22.69 -36.84 -8.11
CA ASP A 169 21.64 -35.86 -8.34
C ASP A 169 22.09 -34.44 -7.89
N ILE A 170 22.81 -34.35 -6.79
CA ILE A 170 23.42 -33.10 -6.29
C ILE A 170 24.50 -32.58 -7.26
N ALA A 171 25.38 -33.45 -7.75
CA ALA A 171 26.48 -33.08 -8.63
C ALA A 171 26.03 -32.53 -10.00
N THR A 172 24.83 -32.90 -10.47
CA THR A 172 24.29 -32.43 -11.76
C THR A 172 23.81 -30.96 -11.73
N GLY A 173 23.72 -30.32 -10.56
CA GLY A 173 23.22 -28.98 -10.41
C GLY A 173 24.18 -27.85 -10.80
N ASP A 174 25.49 -28.10 -10.88
CA ASP A 174 26.54 -27.12 -11.20
C ASP A 174 27.78 -27.79 -11.78
N GLU A 175 28.49 -27.10 -12.71
CA GLU A 175 29.74 -27.63 -13.31
C GLU A 175 30.83 -27.92 -12.25
N ARG A 176 30.99 -27.04 -11.28
CA ARG A 176 31.95 -27.21 -10.17
C ARG A 176 31.61 -28.42 -9.30
N ALA A 177 30.32 -28.58 -8.97
CA ALA A 177 29.84 -29.70 -8.19
C ALA A 177 30.09 -31.03 -8.92
N LEU A 178 29.92 -31.04 -10.24
CA LEU A 178 30.22 -32.21 -11.08
C LEU A 178 31.70 -32.50 -11.12
N GLU A 179 32.58 -31.49 -11.23
CA GLU A 179 34.04 -31.66 -11.17
C GLU A 179 34.48 -32.22 -9.82
N GLU A 180 34.01 -31.64 -8.71
CA GLU A 180 34.30 -32.14 -7.34
C GLU A 180 33.85 -33.62 -7.17
N TYR A 181 32.66 -33.96 -7.67
CA TYR A 181 32.14 -35.31 -7.58
C TYR A 181 32.95 -36.30 -8.40
N LEU A 182 33.38 -35.92 -9.62
CA LEU A 182 34.23 -36.78 -10.48
C LEU A 182 35.64 -36.97 -9.91
N GLU A 183 36.19 -35.99 -9.19
CA GLU A 183 37.51 -36.07 -8.58
C GLU A 183 37.51 -36.77 -7.22
N ALA A 184 36.56 -36.45 -6.33
CA ALA A 184 36.54 -36.88 -4.94
C ALA A 184 35.47 -37.93 -4.60
N GLY A 185 34.47 -38.14 -5.48
CA GLY A 185 33.32 -38.99 -5.25
C GLY A 185 32.23 -38.38 -4.38
N GLU A 186 32.41 -37.13 -3.94
CA GLU A 186 31.45 -36.35 -3.15
C GLU A 186 31.59 -34.86 -3.43
N VAL A 187 30.51 -34.09 -3.24
CA VAL A 187 30.50 -32.63 -3.37
C VAL A 187 30.73 -31.99 -2.01
N SER A 188 31.61 -30.98 -1.95
CA SER A 188 31.93 -30.30 -0.69
C SER A 188 30.73 -29.59 -0.08
N ILE A 189 30.67 -29.53 1.27
CA ILE A 189 29.60 -28.80 1.99
C ILE A 189 29.55 -27.34 1.58
N ALA A 190 30.71 -26.72 1.32
CA ALA A 190 30.79 -25.33 0.92
C ALA A 190 30.12 -25.09 -0.46
N THR A 191 30.37 -25.98 -1.43
CA THR A 191 29.77 -25.93 -2.77
C THR A 191 28.26 -26.13 -2.69
N ILE A 192 27.80 -27.15 -1.96
CA ILE A 192 26.36 -27.39 -1.76
C ILE A 192 25.67 -26.16 -1.11
N SER A 193 26.30 -25.61 -0.05
CA SER A 193 25.74 -24.40 0.62
C SER A 193 25.63 -23.21 -0.30
N GLN A 194 26.63 -23.02 -1.18
CA GLN A 194 26.58 -21.94 -2.18
C GLN A 194 25.49 -22.17 -3.23
N MET A 195 25.40 -23.40 -3.77
CA MET A 195 24.36 -23.76 -4.74
C MET A 195 22.94 -23.57 -4.19
N ILE A 196 22.71 -23.89 -2.92
CA ILE A 196 21.42 -23.64 -2.25
C ILE A 196 21.18 -22.13 -2.11
N ALA A 197 22.18 -21.37 -1.65
CA ALA A 197 22.07 -19.91 -1.46
C ALA A 197 21.77 -19.19 -2.79
N ASP A 198 22.39 -19.65 -3.89
CA ASP A 198 22.21 -19.09 -5.24
C ASP A 198 20.96 -19.67 -5.96
N ARG A 199 20.17 -20.53 -5.28
CA ARG A 199 18.96 -21.18 -5.83
C ARG A 199 19.26 -22.05 -7.07
N GLN A 200 20.44 -22.63 -7.16
CA GLN A 200 20.83 -23.57 -8.23
C GLN A 200 20.31 -24.98 -7.95
N ILE A 201 20.21 -25.37 -6.66
CA ILE A 201 19.57 -26.63 -6.23
C ILE A 201 18.58 -26.40 -5.10
N PHE A 202 17.61 -27.31 -4.98
CA PHE A 202 16.56 -27.27 -3.96
C PHE A 202 16.53 -28.63 -3.23
N PRO A 203 17.12 -28.70 -2.01
CA PRO A 203 17.17 -29.93 -1.23
C PRO A 203 15.80 -30.46 -0.88
N CYS A 204 15.53 -31.74 -1.23
CA CYS A 204 14.29 -32.43 -0.92
C CYS A 204 14.52 -33.46 0.20
N TYR A 205 13.69 -33.36 1.25
CA TYR A 205 13.62 -34.28 2.37
C TYR A 205 12.27 -34.96 2.40
N PHE A 206 12.22 -36.23 2.77
CA PHE A 206 11.01 -37.04 2.74
C PHE A 206 10.69 -37.58 4.13
N GLY A 207 9.44 -37.48 4.59
CA GLY A 207 9.12 -37.94 5.92
C GLY A 207 7.62 -37.91 6.27
N ALA A 208 7.36 -38.13 7.56
CA ALA A 208 6.04 -38.05 8.18
C ALA A 208 6.16 -37.25 9.48
N ALA A 209 5.89 -35.98 9.44
CA ALA A 209 6.07 -35.06 10.57
C ALA A 209 5.29 -35.49 11.81
N LEU A 210 4.10 -36.09 11.67
CA LEU A 210 3.30 -36.62 12.77
C LEU A 210 4.01 -37.76 13.53
N LYS A 211 4.91 -38.51 12.85
CA LYS A 211 5.72 -39.59 13.41
C LYS A 211 7.17 -39.17 13.68
N LEU A 212 7.49 -37.88 13.48
CA LEU A 212 8.83 -37.30 13.55
C LEU A 212 9.86 -37.93 12.57
N GLN A 213 9.40 -38.63 11.54
CA GLN A 213 10.26 -39.26 10.52
C GLN A 213 10.70 -38.20 9.51
N GLY A 214 11.98 -38.13 9.16
CA GLY A 214 12.57 -37.20 8.20
C GLY A 214 12.76 -35.77 8.76
N VAL A 215 12.24 -35.46 9.96
CA VAL A 215 12.32 -34.12 10.55
C VAL A 215 13.73 -33.83 11.09
N GLN A 216 14.39 -34.85 11.68
CA GLN A 216 15.77 -34.70 12.15
C GLN A 216 16.73 -34.49 10.98
N GLU A 217 16.55 -35.23 9.89
CA GLU A 217 17.33 -35.15 8.67
C GLU A 217 17.21 -33.74 8.02
N LEU A 218 15.99 -33.16 8.02
CA LEU A 218 15.77 -31.77 7.58
C LEU A 218 16.53 -30.80 8.49
N LEU A 219 16.44 -30.95 9.82
CA LEU A 219 17.14 -30.08 10.77
C LEU A 219 18.66 -30.19 10.61
N ASP A 220 19.19 -31.40 10.45
CA ASP A 220 20.62 -31.65 10.24
C ASP A 220 21.06 -31.00 8.90
N GLY A 221 20.25 -31.10 7.86
CA GLY A 221 20.46 -30.44 6.57
C GLY A 221 20.49 -28.91 6.68
N ILE A 222 19.52 -28.32 7.37
CA ILE A 222 19.53 -26.88 7.64
C ILE A 222 20.77 -26.48 8.44
N GLY A 223 21.11 -27.24 9.51
CA GLY A 223 22.29 -26.94 10.32
C GLY A 223 23.62 -27.09 9.56
N LYS A 224 23.69 -27.99 8.57
CA LYS A 224 24.86 -28.28 7.76
C LYS A 224 25.07 -27.32 6.59
N TYR A 225 24.00 -26.97 5.89
CA TYR A 225 24.10 -26.26 4.62
C TYR A 225 23.71 -24.76 4.68
N VAL A 226 23.09 -24.31 5.76
CA VAL A 226 22.88 -22.87 5.97
C VAL A 226 24.19 -22.25 6.45
N GLY A 227 25.00 -21.81 5.49
CA GLY A 227 26.39 -21.40 5.71
C GLY A 227 26.56 -19.96 6.19
N ASP A 228 27.85 -19.52 6.24
CA ASP A 228 28.27 -18.16 6.65
C ASP A 228 27.83 -17.04 5.69
N ASN A 229 27.29 -17.41 4.52
CA ASN A 229 26.93 -16.49 3.45
C ASN A 229 25.66 -15.67 3.73
N VAL A 230 24.91 -15.97 4.80
CA VAL A 230 23.76 -15.16 5.20
C VAL A 230 24.16 -13.71 5.51
N SER A 231 25.33 -13.54 6.17
CA SER A 231 25.91 -12.21 6.40
C SER A 231 26.48 -11.58 5.12
N ALA A 232 27.01 -12.39 4.21
CA ALA A 232 27.65 -11.90 2.97
C ALA A 232 26.65 -11.35 1.95
N ASN A 233 25.41 -11.85 1.90
CA ASN A 233 24.37 -11.28 1.03
C ASN A 233 23.94 -9.88 1.47
N TYR A 234 24.04 -9.56 2.76
CA TYR A 234 23.86 -8.21 3.28
C TYR A 234 25.12 -7.34 3.08
N ASP A 235 26.34 -7.94 3.12
CA ASP A 235 27.62 -7.24 2.96
C ASP A 235 28.01 -6.99 1.49
N GLN A 236 27.56 -7.81 0.52
CA GLN A 236 27.90 -7.62 -0.89
C GLN A 236 27.24 -6.38 -1.53
N ALA A 237 26.11 -5.93 -1.00
CA ALA A 237 25.58 -4.62 -1.38
C ALA A 237 26.44 -3.45 -0.87
N ASP A 238 27.28 -3.69 0.15
CA ASP A 238 28.06 -2.69 0.88
C ASP A 238 29.55 -2.63 0.48
N ASN A 239 30.07 -3.57 -0.31
CA ASN A 239 31.49 -3.60 -0.74
C ASN A 239 31.94 -2.40 -1.60
N ARG A 240 31.02 -1.50 -1.99
CA ARG A 240 31.34 -0.19 -2.60
C ARG A 240 31.57 0.93 -1.57
N LEU A 241 31.27 0.69 -0.26
CA LEU A 241 31.37 1.67 0.83
C LEU A 241 32.43 1.34 1.91
N GLN A 242 33.14 0.22 1.80
CA GLN A 242 34.10 -0.25 2.81
C GLN A 242 35.41 0.55 2.93
N ASN A 243 35.50 1.80 2.48
CA ASN A 243 36.68 2.66 2.67
C ASN A 243 36.56 3.64 3.84
N SER A 244 35.53 3.56 4.69
CA SER A 244 35.45 4.35 5.92
C SER A 244 35.28 3.41 7.12
N GLY A 245 36.27 3.39 8.02
CA GLY A 245 36.35 2.54 9.21
C GLY A 245 35.34 2.87 10.32
N ASP A 246 34.07 3.09 9.97
CA ASP A 246 32.97 3.33 10.89
C ASP A 246 32.23 2.02 11.22
N ALA A 247 31.80 1.90 12.49
CA ALA A 247 30.96 0.82 12.98
C ALA A 247 29.77 0.60 12.05
N GLN A 248 29.44 -0.68 11.76
CA GLN A 248 28.31 -1.08 10.90
C GLN A 248 27.07 -0.23 11.21
N GLN A 249 26.62 0.54 10.23
CA GLN A 249 25.45 1.38 10.39
C GLN A 249 24.19 0.54 10.59
N PHE A 250 23.26 1.02 11.41
CA PHE A 250 21.99 0.35 11.68
C PHE A 250 21.11 0.25 10.42
N GLY A 251 20.57 -0.93 10.19
CA GLY A 251 19.55 -1.19 9.18
C GLY A 251 18.50 -2.17 9.70
N ALA A 252 17.22 -1.95 9.37
CA ALA A 252 16.14 -2.86 9.71
C ALA A 252 15.03 -2.81 8.67
N ARG A 253 14.25 -3.92 8.55
CA ARG A 253 13.05 -4.05 7.72
C ARG A 253 11.85 -4.39 8.59
N VAL A 254 10.84 -3.53 8.58
CA VAL A 254 9.56 -3.78 9.25
C VAL A 254 8.71 -4.70 8.38
N TYR A 255 8.17 -5.79 8.95
CA TYR A 255 7.34 -6.72 8.18
C TYR A 255 5.92 -6.89 8.73
N LYS A 256 5.70 -6.54 10.02
CA LYS A 256 4.41 -6.74 10.68
C LYS A 256 4.22 -5.71 11.78
N ILE A 257 2.99 -5.24 11.91
CA ILE A 257 2.50 -4.51 13.08
C ILE A 257 1.51 -5.43 13.81
N SER A 258 1.53 -5.42 15.13
CA SER A 258 0.53 -6.10 15.97
C SER A 258 0.30 -5.32 17.26
N ARG A 259 -0.66 -5.76 18.06
CA ARG A 259 -0.90 -5.21 19.39
C ARG A 259 -0.83 -6.30 20.47
N ASP A 260 -0.25 -5.97 21.63
CA ASP A 260 -0.23 -6.88 22.76
C ASP A 260 -1.61 -6.91 23.48
N PRO A 261 -1.85 -7.84 24.42
CA PRO A 261 -3.13 -7.92 25.15
C PRO A 261 -3.52 -6.65 25.91
N GLN A 262 -2.56 -5.74 26.14
CA GLN A 262 -2.79 -4.44 26.75
C GLN A 262 -3.10 -3.34 25.73
N GLY A 263 -3.14 -3.67 24.43
CA GLY A 263 -3.38 -2.73 23.34
C GLY A 263 -2.14 -1.95 22.87
N ASN A 264 -0.95 -2.20 23.44
CA ASN A 264 0.26 -1.52 23.01
C ASN A 264 0.69 -1.97 21.60
N ARG A 265 1.03 -1.02 20.76
CA ARG A 265 1.51 -1.25 19.39
C ARG A 265 2.91 -1.88 19.41
N LEU A 266 3.08 -2.93 18.62
CA LEU A 266 4.32 -3.68 18.44
C LEU A 266 4.74 -3.59 16.98
N THR A 267 5.94 -3.06 16.72
CA THR A 267 6.57 -3.05 15.39
C THR A 267 7.52 -4.23 15.29
N HIS A 268 7.16 -5.24 14.50
CA HIS A 268 8.00 -6.39 14.23
C HIS A 268 8.95 -6.10 13.08
N MET A 269 10.25 -6.27 13.32
CA MET A 269 11.28 -6.01 12.32
C MET A 269 12.42 -7.01 12.39
N LYS A 270 13.10 -7.18 11.25
CA LYS A 270 14.38 -7.86 11.17
C LYS A 270 15.49 -6.83 11.12
N ILE A 271 16.51 -7.00 11.97
CA ILE A 271 17.71 -6.19 11.90
C ILE A 271 18.57 -6.72 10.75
N THR A 272 18.79 -5.91 9.72
CA THR A 272 19.55 -6.30 8.52
C THR A 272 21.03 -5.95 8.65
N SER A 273 21.37 -4.90 9.41
CA SER A 273 22.77 -4.47 9.64
C SER A 273 22.91 -3.80 11.00
N GLY A 274 24.13 -3.85 11.56
CA GLY A 274 24.46 -3.21 12.83
C GLY A 274 23.70 -3.77 14.03
N GLU A 275 23.32 -2.90 14.96
CA GLU A 275 22.58 -3.27 16.16
C GLU A 275 21.55 -2.18 16.56
N LEU A 276 20.43 -2.63 17.12
CA LEU A 276 19.42 -1.76 17.72
C LEU A 276 19.52 -1.85 19.25
N LYS A 277 19.66 -0.72 19.94
CA LYS A 277 19.65 -0.63 21.41
C LYS A 277 18.34 -0.02 21.91
N VAL A 278 17.94 -0.41 23.10
CA VAL A 278 16.82 0.22 23.82
C VAL A 278 17.10 1.73 23.98
N LYS A 279 16.07 2.57 23.79
CA LYS A 279 16.13 4.04 23.76
C LYS A 279 16.89 4.65 22.56
N SER A 280 17.29 3.85 21.58
CA SER A 280 17.79 4.39 20.30
C SER A 280 16.72 5.20 19.61
N LEU A 281 17.13 6.33 19.04
CA LEU A 281 16.28 7.19 18.21
C LEU A 281 16.29 6.64 16.79
N LEU A 282 15.13 6.31 16.27
CA LEU A 282 14.93 5.81 14.92
C LEU A 282 14.30 6.90 14.07
N LYS A 283 14.66 6.92 12.79
CA LYS A 283 14.13 7.82 11.78
C LYS A 283 13.56 7.00 10.64
N GLY A 284 12.42 7.40 10.15
CA GLY A 284 11.74 6.77 9.02
C GLY A 284 10.76 7.72 8.37
N GLY A 285 9.81 7.17 7.61
CA GLY A 285 8.82 7.93 6.87
C GLY A 285 9.26 8.29 5.46
N GLN A 286 8.33 8.85 4.70
CA GLN A 286 8.59 9.40 3.37
C GLN A 286 9.26 10.77 3.49
N VAL A 287 9.88 11.23 2.40
CA VAL A 287 10.54 12.55 2.35
C VAL A 287 9.56 13.69 2.68
N SER A 288 8.26 13.48 2.37
CA SER A 288 7.18 14.43 2.66
C SER A 288 6.75 14.43 4.14
N GLU A 289 6.92 13.30 4.84
CA GLU A 289 6.47 13.10 6.23
C GLU A 289 7.52 12.28 7.02
N PRO A 290 8.66 12.88 7.35
CA PRO A 290 9.67 12.21 8.15
C PRO A 290 9.24 12.12 9.61
N TRP A 291 9.48 10.98 10.25
CA TRP A 291 9.25 10.81 11.67
C TRP A 291 10.54 10.44 12.41
N GLU A 292 10.59 10.74 13.72
CA GLU A 292 11.71 10.44 14.61
C GLU A 292 11.16 9.97 15.96
N GLU A 293 11.37 8.69 16.29
CA GLU A 293 10.79 8.03 17.47
C GLU A 293 11.81 7.17 18.20
N LYS A 294 11.57 6.92 19.51
CA LYS A 294 12.45 6.11 20.37
C LYS A 294 11.95 4.67 20.48
N ALA A 295 12.88 3.72 20.34
CA ALA A 295 12.65 2.32 20.62
C ALA A 295 12.59 2.10 22.15
N ASP A 296 11.40 1.97 22.73
CA ASP A 296 11.23 1.86 24.18
C ASP A 296 11.66 0.53 24.75
N GLN A 297 11.16 -0.56 24.19
CA GLN A 297 11.52 -1.93 24.57
C GLN A 297 11.77 -2.75 23.32
N ILE A 298 12.69 -3.70 23.42
CA ILE A 298 12.96 -4.69 22.39
C ILE A 298 12.56 -6.05 22.95
N ARG A 299 11.62 -6.74 22.29
CA ARG A 299 11.08 -8.04 22.71
C ARG A 299 11.39 -9.10 21.64
N ILE A 300 11.85 -10.27 22.06
CA ILE A 300 12.02 -11.44 21.20
C ILE A 300 10.93 -12.44 21.59
N TYR A 301 10.01 -12.71 20.65
CA TYR A 301 8.89 -13.62 20.88
C TYR A 301 9.26 -15.07 20.56
N SER A 302 8.69 -16.02 21.32
CA SER A 302 8.65 -17.44 21.02
C SER A 302 7.28 -17.98 21.43
N GLY A 303 6.38 -18.17 20.48
CA GLY A 303 4.95 -18.36 20.73
C GLY A 303 4.33 -17.12 21.40
N GLU A 304 3.56 -17.29 22.47
CA GLU A 304 2.98 -16.19 23.26
C GLU A 304 3.98 -15.50 24.19
N LYS A 305 5.09 -16.15 24.51
CA LYS A 305 6.06 -15.64 25.46
C LYS A 305 7.09 -14.76 24.76
N PHE A 306 7.57 -13.77 25.47
CA PHE A 306 8.66 -12.93 24.99
C PHE A 306 9.74 -12.73 26.05
N GLU A 307 10.95 -12.48 25.58
CA GLU A 307 12.08 -12.03 26.38
C GLU A 307 12.42 -10.59 26.02
N THR A 308 12.60 -9.73 27.03
CA THR A 308 13.04 -8.34 26.80
C THR A 308 14.55 -8.28 26.78
N VAL A 309 15.11 -7.75 25.70
CA VAL A 309 16.56 -7.63 25.50
C VAL A 309 17.00 -6.16 25.45
N GLN A 310 18.25 -5.87 25.84
CA GLN A 310 18.80 -4.52 25.79
C GLN A 310 19.26 -4.11 24.39
N GLN A 311 19.54 -5.10 23.52
CA GLN A 311 19.97 -4.88 22.14
C GLN A 311 19.57 -6.05 21.26
N ALA A 312 19.25 -5.76 19.99
CA ALA A 312 19.07 -6.73 18.92
C ALA A 312 20.18 -6.53 17.86
N LYS A 313 20.73 -7.63 17.35
CA LYS A 313 21.83 -7.63 16.39
C LYS A 313 21.36 -8.02 15.00
N ALA A 314 22.16 -7.74 13.98
CA ALA A 314 21.92 -8.18 12.61
C ALA A 314 21.54 -9.66 12.53
N GLY A 315 20.52 -9.98 11.72
CA GLY A 315 19.90 -11.31 11.59
C GLY A 315 18.78 -11.60 12.58
N MET A 316 18.66 -10.85 13.69
CA MET A 316 17.61 -11.06 14.68
C MET A 316 16.28 -10.48 14.22
N ILE A 317 15.19 -11.21 14.51
CA ILE A 317 13.81 -10.70 14.42
C ILE A 317 13.37 -10.29 15.82
N CYS A 318 12.87 -9.08 15.96
CA CYS A 318 12.39 -8.53 17.23
C CYS A 318 11.11 -7.70 17.05
N ALA A 319 10.39 -7.50 18.14
CA ALA A 319 9.27 -6.57 18.22
C ALA A 319 9.68 -5.37 19.10
N VAL A 320 9.40 -4.17 18.63
CA VAL A 320 9.78 -2.93 19.28
C VAL A 320 8.52 -2.17 19.69
N THR A 321 8.50 -1.65 20.91
CA THR A 321 7.46 -0.73 21.39
C THR A 321 7.94 0.71 21.33
N GLY A 322 7.00 1.68 21.31
CA GLY A 322 7.30 3.12 21.26
C GLY A 322 7.31 3.72 19.85
N LEU A 323 7.13 2.91 18.81
CA LEU A 323 7.06 3.37 17.41
C LEU A 323 5.60 3.45 16.97
N LYS A 324 5.15 4.63 16.49
CA LYS A 324 3.75 4.89 16.13
C LYS A 324 3.55 4.98 14.61
N HIS A 325 4.54 5.50 13.88
CA HIS A 325 4.42 5.84 12.45
C HIS A 325 5.00 4.78 11.51
N THR A 326 5.62 3.71 12.05
CA THR A 326 6.14 2.61 11.22
C THR A 326 5.02 1.85 10.51
N PHE A 327 5.30 1.32 9.32
CA PHE A 327 4.35 0.49 8.56
C PHE A 327 5.02 -0.78 8.01
N PRO A 328 4.25 -1.84 7.72
CA PRO A 328 4.81 -3.07 7.12
C PRO A 328 5.43 -2.80 5.76
N GLY A 329 6.67 -3.26 5.55
CA GLY A 329 7.47 -3.01 4.35
C GLY A 329 8.45 -1.84 4.47
N GLU A 330 8.36 -1.02 5.52
CA GLU A 330 9.25 0.11 5.73
C GLU A 330 10.68 -0.34 6.03
N GLY A 331 11.66 0.30 5.37
CA GLY A 331 13.08 0.18 5.65
C GLY A 331 13.57 1.29 6.57
N LEU A 332 14.33 0.94 7.60
CA LEU A 332 14.89 1.88 8.58
C LEU A 332 16.42 1.93 8.51
N GLY A 333 17.01 3.06 8.80
CA GLY A 333 18.47 3.27 8.74
C GLY A 333 19.00 3.14 7.31
N ILE A 334 19.98 2.26 7.06
CA ILE A 334 20.52 2.04 5.69
C ILE A 334 19.52 1.39 4.72
N GLU A 335 18.43 0.84 5.23
CA GLU A 335 17.30 0.32 4.42
C GLU A 335 16.30 1.42 4.04
N ALA A 336 16.42 2.62 4.61
CA ALA A 336 15.54 3.74 4.30
C ALA A 336 15.63 4.12 2.82
N GLY A 337 14.47 4.31 2.17
CA GLY A 337 14.41 4.65 0.74
C GLY A 337 14.60 3.48 -0.23
N LYS A 338 14.93 2.27 0.24
CA LYS A 338 14.87 1.07 -0.60
C LYS A 338 13.42 0.67 -0.75
N GLN A 339 12.90 0.72 -1.97
CA GLN A 339 11.52 0.31 -2.25
C GLN A 339 11.31 -1.14 -1.81
N ALA A 340 10.24 -1.35 -1.04
CA ALA A 340 9.76 -2.71 -0.77
C ALA A 340 9.28 -3.34 -2.09
N VAL A 341 9.45 -4.65 -2.23
CA VAL A 341 8.88 -5.37 -3.37
C VAL A 341 7.36 -5.20 -3.31
N THR A 342 6.76 -4.69 -4.37
CA THR A 342 5.30 -4.55 -4.46
C THR A 342 4.64 -5.91 -4.29
N PRO A 343 3.70 -6.07 -3.36
CA PRO A 343 3.00 -7.33 -3.19
C PRO A 343 2.32 -7.80 -4.49
N MET A 344 2.40 -9.10 -4.78
CA MET A 344 1.73 -9.69 -5.94
C MET A 344 0.27 -10.03 -5.63
N LEU A 345 0.00 -10.35 -4.36
CA LEU A 345 -1.31 -10.80 -3.92
C LEU A 345 -2.08 -9.61 -3.35
N GLU A 346 -3.09 -9.16 -4.08
CA GLU A 346 -3.95 -8.05 -3.70
C GLU A 346 -5.39 -8.53 -3.43
N PRO A 347 -6.12 -7.86 -2.53
CA PRO A 347 -7.52 -8.15 -2.29
C PRO A 347 -8.37 -7.78 -3.51
N VAL A 348 -9.35 -8.63 -3.83
CA VAL A 348 -10.19 -8.52 -5.03
C VAL A 348 -11.67 -8.27 -4.73
N LEU A 349 -12.06 -8.32 -3.46
CA LEU A 349 -13.45 -8.16 -3.01
C LEU A 349 -13.56 -6.95 -2.08
N ASN A 350 -14.54 -6.10 -2.30
CA ASN A 350 -14.85 -4.93 -1.49
C ASN A 350 -16.15 -5.17 -0.73
N TYR A 351 -16.11 -5.12 0.60
CA TYR A 351 -17.25 -5.37 1.49
C TYR A 351 -17.62 -4.13 2.27
N GLN A 352 -18.92 -3.81 2.29
CA GLN A 352 -19.46 -2.81 3.21
C GLN A 352 -19.54 -3.41 4.61
N VAL A 353 -19.14 -2.64 5.61
CA VAL A 353 -19.18 -3.01 7.03
C VAL A 353 -20.45 -2.45 7.66
N TYR A 354 -21.34 -3.32 8.13
CA TYR A 354 -22.52 -2.93 8.92
C TYR A 354 -22.21 -3.12 10.40
N PHE A 355 -22.56 -2.14 11.20
CA PHE A 355 -22.37 -2.11 12.66
C PHE A 355 -23.64 -1.61 13.35
N PRO A 356 -23.82 -1.89 14.68
CA PRO A 356 -25.00 -1.48 15.40
C PRO A 356 -25.15 0.04 15.49
N ASP A 357 -26.39 0.56 15.44
CA ASP A 357 -26.72 2.00 15.49
C ASP A 357 -26.19 2.71 16.77
N GLN A 358 -25.88 1.95 17.84
CA GLN A 358 -25.31 2.50 19.06
C GLN A 358 -23.83 2.90 18.91
N VAL A 359 -23.16 2.46 17.87
CA VAL A 359 -21.76 2.78 17.58
C VAL A 359 -21.71 3.87 16.52
N ASP A 360 -21.08 4.99 16.84
CA ASP A 360 -20.87 6.06 15.86
C ASP A 360 -19.92 5.63 14.74
N ALA A 361 -20.21 6.07 13.50
CA ALA A 361 -19.45 5.67 12.33
C ALA A 361 -17.97 6.08 12.39
N HIS A 362 -17.64 7.25 12.94
CA HIS A 362 -16.24 7.68 13.12
C HIS A 362 -15.51 6.83 14.17
N THR A 363 -16.21 6.40 15.23
CA THR A 363 -15.65 5.46 16.19
C THR A 363 -15.35 4.12 15.55
N MET A 364 -16.30 3.61 14.73
CA MET A 364 -16.10 2.38 13.98
C MET A 364 -14.97 2.50 12.96
N LEU A 365 -14.88 3.63 12.26
CA LEU A 365 -13.77 3.92 11.34
C LEU A 365 -12.43 3.90 12.08
N GLY A 366 -12.35 4.48 13.28
CA GLY A 366 -11.16 4.43 14.13
C GLY A 366 -10.75 2.98 14.48
N TYR A 367 -11.72 2.11 14.79
CA TYR A 367 -11.47 0.69 15.05
C TYR A 367 -10.96 -0.04 13.80
N MET A 368 -11.58 0.21 12.64
CA MET A 368 -11.15 -0.40 11.39
C MET A 368 -9.76 0.08 10.95
N ARG A 369 -9.43 1.37 11.14
CA ARG A 369 -8.09 1.91 10.89
C ARG A 369 -7.01 1.27 11.77
N GLN A 370 -7.32 0.96 13.06
CA GLN A 370 -6.38 0.24 13.92
C GLN A 370 -6.10 -1.18 13.41
N ILE A 371 -7.09 -1.85 12.81
CA ILE A 371 -6.89 -3.17 12.19
C ILE A 371 -6.11 -3.02 10.88
N GLU A 372 -6.37 -1.97 10.12
CA GLU A 372 -5.63 -1.65 8.88
C GLU A 372 -4.13 -1.40 9.13
N GLU A 373 -3.75 -0.78 10.25
CA GLU A 373 -2.33 -0.67 10.63
C GLU A 373 -1.63 -2.03 10.72
N GLU A 374 -2.36 -3.07 11.16
CA GLU A 374 -1.85 -4.44 11.27
C GLU A 374 -1.88 -5.16 9.91
N ASP A 375 -2.92 -4.91 9.11
CA ASP A 375 -3.10 -5.44 7.76
C ASP A 375 -3.42 -4.33 6.74
N PRO A 376 -2.40 -3.68 6.15
CA PRO A 376 -2.61 -2.59 5.18
C PRO A 376 -3.39 -3.00 3.92
N MET A 377 -3.47 -4.32 3.63
CA MET A 377 -4.26 -4.83 2.50
C MET A 377 -5.78 -4.72 2.74
N LEU A 378 -6.20 -4.50 3.98
CA LEU A 378 -7.60 -4.28 4.32
C LEU A 378 -8.18 -3.03 3.63
N ARG A 379 -7.35 -2.04 3.31
CA ARG A 379 -7.71 -0.80 2.60
C ARG A 379 -9.08 -0.29 3.03
N VAL A 380 -9.14 0.29 4.23
CA VAL A 380 -10.38 0.85 4.77
C VAL A 380 -10.77 2.11 3.99
N ILE A 381 -11.92 2.08 3.33
CA ILE A 381 -12.44 3.19 2.54
C ILE A 381 -13.61 3.80 3.31
N TRP A 382 -13.53 5.10 3.57
CA TRP A 382 -14.61 5.88 4.16
C TRP A 382 -15.36 6.65 3.07
N ASN A 383 -16.66 6.40 2.94
CA ASN A 383 -17.54 7.18 2.10
C ASN A 383 -18.29 8.20 2.98
N GLU A 384 -17.85 9.45 2.93
CA GLU A 384 -18.39 10.54 3.77
C GLU A 384 -19.83 10.88 3.41
N GLU A 385 -20.21 10.81 2.12
CA GLU A 385 -21.56 11.17 1.65
C GLU A 385 -22.62 10.18 2.16
N LEU A 386 -22.26 8.89 2.21
CA LEU A 386 -23.17 7.81 2.63
C LEU A 386 -22.97 7.43 4.10
N GLY A 387 -21.90 7.87 4.75
CA GLY A 387 -21.53 7.44 6.11
C GLY A 387 -21.17 5.96 6.19
N GLU A 388 -20.60 5.39 5.11
CA GLU A 388 -20.33 3.97 4.96
C GLU A 388 -18.84 3.65 5.07
N ILE A 389 -18.53 2.52 5.72
CA ILE A 389 -17.18 1.98 5.80
C ILE A 389 -17.11 0.75 4.88
N HIS A 390 -16.13 0.75 3.99
CA HIS A 390 -15.81 -0.38 3.12
C HIS A 390 -14.42 -0.93 3.41
N VAL A 391 -14.24 -2.24 3.21
CA VAL A 391 -12.96 -2.94 3.40
C VAL A 391 -12.69 -3.87 2.24
N GLN A 392 -11.43 -4.01 1.85
CA GLN A 392 -11.02 -4.92 0.80
C GLN A 392 -10.48 -6.23 1.39
N LEU A 393 -10.94 -7.37 0.86
CA LEU A 393 -10.60 -8.71 1.36
C LEU A 393 -10.24 -9.66 0.20
N MET A 394 -9.42 -10.66 0.51
CA MET A 394 -9.05 -11.72 -0.43
C MET A 394 -10.16 -12.77 -0.58
N GLY A 395 -10.93 -13.04 0.49
CA GLY A 395 -11.96 -14.07 0.51
C GLY A 395 -12.91 -13.98 1.70
N GLU A 396 -13.94 -14.86 1.67
CA GLU A 396 -15.01 -14.87 2.70
C GLU A 396 -14.51 -15.25 4.11
N VAL A 397 -13.47 -16.08 4.22
CA VAL A 397 -12.93 -16.49 5.53
C VAL A 397 -12.39 -15.30 6.32
N GLN A 398 -11.83 -14.29 5.63
CA GLN A 398 -11.38 -13.07 6.28
C GLN A 398 -12.52 -12.27 6.93
N THR A 399 -13.75 -12.31 6.39
CA THR A 399 -14.91 -11.62 6.99
C THR A 399 -15.23 -12.17 8.38
N GLU A 400 -15.14 -13.49 8.56
CA GLU A 400 -15.41 -14.12 9.85
C GLU A 400 -14.33 -13.79 10.89
N ILE A 401 -13.07 -13.70 10.43
CA ILE A 401 -11.96 -13.32 11.31
C ILE A 401 -12.07 -11.86 11.72
N LEU A 402 -12.40 -10.97 10.77
CA LEU A 402 -12.66 -9.57 11.10
C LEU A 402 -13.80 -9.40 12.10
N LYS A 403 -14.92 -10.15 11.94
CA LYS A 403 -16.01 -10.17 12.92
C LYS A 403 -15.50 -10.52 14.32
N SER A 404 -14.73 -11.60 14.43
CA SER A 404 -14.19 -12.04 15.70
C SER A 404 -13.21 -11.03 16.30
N LEU A 405 -12.31 -10.47 15.49
CA LEU A 405 -11.35 -9.45 15.93
C LEU A 405 -12.04 -8.18 16.45
N VAL A 406 -13.04 -7.69 15.73
CA VAL A 406 -13.78 -6.49 16.12
C VAL A 406 -14.58 -6.76 17.41
N SER A 407 -15.25 -7.91 17.50
CA SER A 407 -16.00 -8.30 18.70
C SER A 407 -15.08 -8.51 19.91
N GLU A 408 -13.95 -9.20 19.77
CA GLU A 408 -13.00 -9.47 20.85
C GLU A 408 -12.28 -8.20 21.34
N ARG A 409 -11.88 -7.30 20.43
CA ARG A 409 -11.09 -6.11 20.80
C ARG A 409 -11.93 -4.93 21.23
N PHE A 410 -13.04 -4.70 20.54
CA PHE A 410 -13.84 -3.48 20.69
C PHE A 410 -15.25 -3.74 21.27
N GLY A 411 -15.64 -5.03 21.41
CA GLY A 411 -16.95 -5.40 21.94
C GLY A 411 -18.11 -5.05 20.98
N VAL A 412 -17.83 -4.90 19.67
CA VAL A 412 -18.81 -4.51 18.65
C VAL A 412 -19.02 -5.69 17.69
N ASP A 413 -20.27 -6.08 17.50
CA ASP A 413 -20.61 -7.10 16.50
C ASP A 413 -20.88 -6.45 15.15
N VAL A 414 -20.08 -6.83 14.14
CA VAL A 414 -20.19 -6.34 12.77
C VAL A 414 -20.70 -7.41 11.82
N THR A 415 -21.35 -6.97 10.75
CA THR A 415 -21.71 -7.84 9.62
C THR A 415 -21.21 -7.23 8.33
N PHE A 416 -21.04 -8.05 7.29
CA PHE A 416 -20.54 -7.62 6.00
C PHE A 416 -21.61 -7.78 4.94
N GLY A 417 -21.71 -6.82 4.02
CA GLY A 417 -22.57 -6.88 2.86
C GLY A 417 -22.12 -7.93 1.83
N THR A 418 -22.77 -7.96 0.70
CA THR A 418 -22.30 -8.76 -0.45
C THR A 418 -21.02 -8.13 -1.00
N GLY A 419 -19.95 -8.91 -1.14
CA GLY A 419 -18.69 -8.39 -1.67
C GLY A 419 -18.83 -7.97 -3.13
N ASN A 420 -18.40 -6.76 -3.44
CA ASN A 420 -18.31 -6.26 -4.81
C ASN A 420 -16.92 -6.53 -5.37
N ILE A 421 -16.83 -6.61 -6.70
CA ILE A 421 -15.54 -6.84 -7.38
C ILE A 421 -14.73 -5.54 -7.37
N VAL A 422 -13.43 -5.66 -7.10
CA VAL A 422 -12.48 -4.56 -7.25
C VAL A 422 -11.99 -4.56 -8.70
N TYR A 423 -12.46 -3.60 -9.49
CA TYR A 423 -12.02 -3.39 -10.86
C TYR A 423 -10.74 -2.56 -10.90
N LYS A 424 -9.98 -2.68 -12.01
CA LYS A 424 -8.86 -1.81 -12.36
C LYS A 424 -9.02 -1.29 -13.78
N GLU A 425 -8.21 -0.30 -14.16
CA GLU A 425 -8.22 0.25 -15.53
C GLU A 425 -6.81 0.27 -16.12
N THR A 426 -6.71 0.09 -17.42
CA THR A 426 -5.48 0.24 -18.21
C THR A 426 -5.78 0.86 -19.56
N ILE A 427 -4.76 1.03 -20.41
CA ILE A 427 -4.89 1.59 -21.75
C ILE A 427 -4.36 0.63 -22.81
N LYS A 428 -4.79 0.81 -24.08
CA LYS A 428 -4.31 0.00 -25.22
C LYS A 428 -3.32 0.73 -26.10
N ASN A 429 -3.33 2.05 -26.12
CA ASN A 429 -2.53 2.88 -27.02
C ASN A 429 -1.61 3.82 -26.25
N VAL A 430 -0.55 4.26 -26.90
CA VAL A 430 0.38 5.26 -26.35
C VAL A 430 -0.20 6.65 -26.56
N VAL A 431 -0.23 7.45 -25.51
CA VAL A 431 -0.74 8.83 -25.51
C VAL A 431 0.18 9.77 -24.75
N GLU A 432 0.12 11.05 -25.09
CA GLU A 432 0.77 12.11 -24.32
C GLU A 432 -0.26 12.83 -23.47
N GLY A 433 -0.06 12.81 -22.15
CA GLY A 433 -0.87 13.57 -21.20
C GLY A 433 -0.20 14.88 -20.85
N VAL A 434 -0.93 15.98 -20.98
CA VAL A 434 -0.45 17.34 -20.70
C VAL A 434 -1.20 17.94 -19.52
N GLY A 435 -0.46 18.36 -18.51
CA GLY A 435 -1.03 19.04 -17.35
C GLY A 435 -0.42 20.42 -17.17
N HIS A 436 -1.27 21.44 -17.17
CA HIS A 436 -0.87 22.82 -16.97
C HIS A 436 -1.56 23.41 -15.75
N TYR A 437 -0.80 24.15 -14.93
CA TYR A 437 -1.34 24.79 -13.73
C TYR A 437 -0.75 26.19 -13.57
N GLU A 438 -1.54 27.21 -13.94
CA GLU A 438 -1.13 28.61 -13.97
C GLU A 438 -2.20 29.52 -13.32
N PRO A 439 -2.58 29.37 -12.05
CA PRO A 439 -3.33 30.39 -11.35
C PRO A 439 -2.41 31.59 -11.02
N LEU A 440 -2.99 32.70 -10.58
CA LEU A 440 -2.24 33.94 -10.33
C LEU A 440 -0.96 33.69 -9.50
N ARG A 441 0.21 34.01 -10.06
CA ARG A 441 1.56 33.84 -9.49
C ARG A 441 2.04 32.38 -9.32
N HIS A 442 1.44 31.44 -10.01
CA HIS A 442 1.87 30.05 -10.06
C HIS A 442 2.09 29.65 -11.52
N TYR A 443 2.98 28.72 -11.77
CA TYR A 443 3.24 28.20 -13.10
C TYR A 443 3.90 26.82 -13.05
N ALA A 444 3.29 25.82 -13.64
CA ALA A 444 3.92 24.54 -13.91
C ALA A 444 3.25 23.86 -15.12
N GLU A 445 4.06 23.27 -16.00
CA GLU A 445 3.59 22.43 -17.10
C GLU A 445 4.35 21.10 -17.09
N VAL A 446 3.63 20.00 -17.30
CA VAL A 446 4.17 18.64 -17.27
C VAL A 446 3.62 17.85 -18.44
N HIS A 447 4.51 17.20 -19.18
CA HIS A 447 4.18 16.28 -20.26
C HIS A 447 4.60 14.86 -19.90
N LEU A 448 3.66 13.94 -19.95
CA LEU A 448 3.83 12.52 -19.62
C LEU A 448 3.46 11.68 -20.84
N ILE A 449 4.28 10.71 -21.16
CA ILE A 449 3.87 9.63 -22.09
C ILE A 449 3.30 8.49 -21.25
N LEU A 450 2.08 8.07 -21.56
CA LEU A 450 1.41 6.92 -20.99
C LEU A 450 1.42 5.78 -22.00
N GLU A 451 2.00 4.65 -21.65
CA GLU A 451 2.16 3.47 -22.49
C GLU A 451 1.51 2.24 -21.82
N PRO A 452 0.89 1.34 -22.61
CA PRO A 452 0.40 0.08 -22.03
C PRO A 452 1.58 -0.78 -21.58
N GLY A 453 1.49 -1.32 -20.37
CA GLY A 453 2.43 -2.27 -19.78
C GLY A 453 2.02 -3.73 -20.03
N LEU A 454 2.90 -4.66 -19.63
CA LEU A 454 2.56 -6.08 -19.63
C LEU A 454 1.53 -6.38 -18.52
N PRO A 455 0.59 -7.33 -18.75
CA PRO A 455 -0.35 -7.75 -17.71
C PRO A 455 0.38 -8.15 -16.42
N GLY A 456 -0.01 -7.54 -15.30
CA GLY A 456 0.60 -7.76 -13.99
C GLY A 456 1.90 -6.99 -13.73
N SER A 457 2.33 -6.09 -14.62
CA SER A 457 3.51 -5.24 -14.41
C SER A 457 3.26 -4.11 -13.40
N GLY A 458 1.99 -3.75 -13.16
CA GLY A 458 1.64 -2.62 -12.32
C GLY A 458 1.96 -1.28 -12.99
N LEU A 459 2.32 -0.27 -12.20
CA LEU A 459 2.72 1.04 -12.70
C LEU A 459 4.23 1.19 -12.65
N GLU A 460 4.83 1.54 -13.79
CA GLU A 460 6.24 1.89 -13.92
C GLU A 460 6.38 3.39 -14.20
N PHE A 461 7.27 4.05 -13.44
CA PHE A 461 7.53 5.48 -13.62
C PHE A 461 8.98 5.73 -14.05
N SER A 462 9.15 6.54 -15.08
CA SER A 462 10.47 6.87 -15.62
C SER A 462 10.56 8.32 -16.11
N THR A 463 11.77 8.79 -16.43
CA THR A 463 12.00 10.11 -17.01
C THR A 463 12.95 10.00 -18.22
N ASP A 464 12.57 10.58 -19.35
CA ASP A 464 13.39 10.86 -20.54
C ASP A 464 13.54 12.38 -20.75
N CYS A 465 13.16 13.17 -19.74
CA CYS A 465 13.24 14.62 -19.79
C CYS A 465 14.70 15.11 -19.67
N SER A 466 15.12 16.01 -20.56
CA SER A 466 16.45 16.62 -20.47
C SER A 466 16.58 17.50 -19.24
N THR A 467 17.73 17.46 -18.57
CA THR A 467 18.07 18.41 -17.49
C THR A 467 18.22 19.85 -17.98
N ASP A 468 18.34 20.05 -19.30
CA ASP A 468 18.35 21.38 -19.92
C ASP A 468 16.93 21.97 -20.05
N ASP A 469 15.91 21.09 -20.13
CA ASP A 469 14.48 21.47 -20.25
C ASP A 469 13.85 21.63 -18.85
N LEU A 470 14.19 20.74 -17.89
CA LEU A 470 13.69 20.78 -16.52
C LEU A 470 14.76 20.29 -15.55
N ASP A 471 15.04 21.06 -14.51
CA ASP A 471 16.00 20.72 -13.45
C ASP A 471 15.71 19.36 -12.82
N LEU A 472 16.74 18.59 -12.52
CA LEU A 472 16.65 17.24 -11.95
C LEU A 472 15.84 17.18 -10.64
N ASN A 473 15.86 18.24 -9.83
CA ASN A 473 15.07 18.31 -8.60
C ASN A 473 13.57 18.34 -8.89
N TRP A 474 13.14 19.08 -9.91
CA TRP A 474 11.76 19.12 -10.34
C TRP A 474 11.32 17.80 -10.97
N GLN A 475 12.19 17.16 -11.76
CA GLN A 475 11.90 15.83 -12.31
C GLN A 475 11.69 14.80 -11.19
N ARG A 476 12.55 14.79 -10.17
CA ARG A 476 12.39 13.92 -9.00
C ARG A 476 11.11 14.20 -8.23
N LEU A 477 10.73 15.46 -8.10
CA LEU A 477 9.50 15.87 -7.43
C LEU A 477 8.26 15.38 -8.20
N ILE A 478 8.25 15.49 -9.54
CA ILE A 478 7.19 14.96 -10.40
C ILE A 478 7.06 13.45 -10.23
N LEU A 479 8.18 12.70 -10.25
CA LEU A 479 8.17 11.26 -10.01
C LEU A 479 7.64 10.93 -8.60
N THR A 480 7.98 11.73 -7.59
CA THR A 480 7.41 11.58 -6.24
C THR A 480 5.90 11.78 -6.26
N HIS A 481 5.40 12.79 -6.97
CA HIS A 481 3.96 13.05 -7.09
C HIS A 481 3.22 11.94 -7.85
N LEU A 482 3.86 11.25 -8.79
CA LEU A 482 3.29 10.07 -9.44
C LEU A 482 3.19 8.88 -8.47
N LEU A 483 4.13 8.76 -7.52
CA LEU A 483 4.19 7.66 -6.55
C LEU A 483 3.34 7.89 -5.29
N GLU A 484 3.02 9.14 -4.94
CA GLU A 484 2.42 9.48 -3.63
C GLU A 484 0.93 9.16 -3.51
N ARG A 485 0.24 8.85 -4.63
CA ARG A 485 -1.19 8.54 -4.63
C ARG A 485 -1.54 7.45 -5.64
N GLU A 486 -2.67 6.79 -5.40
CA GLU A 486 -3.32 5.91 -6.37
C GLU A 486 -4.03 6.75 -7.44
N HIS A 487 -3.63 6.60 -8.71
CA HIS A 487 -4.25 7.29 -9.83
C HIS A 487 -5.51 6.56 -10.28
N ARG A 488 -6.57 7.32 -10.55
CA ARG A 488 -7.87 6.77 -10.95
C ARG A 488 -8.08 6.87 -12.45
N GLY A 489 -8.69 5.82 -13.02
CA GLY A 489 -9.06 5.74 -14.42
C GLY A 489 -10.31 6.55 -14.77
N VAL A 490 -10.69 6.54 -16.03
CA VAL A 490 -11.76 7.38 -16.61
C VAL A 490 -13.04 6.61 -16.95
N LEU A 491 -13.04 5.28 -16.85
CA LEU A 491 -14.22 4.44 -17.14
C LEU A 491 -15.12 4.26 -15.92
N LEU A 492 -14.54 3.88 -14.80
CA LEU A 492 -15.22 3.56 -13.55
C LEU A 492 -14.67 4.35 -12.36
N GLY A 493 -13.60 5.13 -12.58
CA GLY A 493 -12.82 5.73 -11.51
C GLY A 493 -12.03 4.69 -10.71
N ALA A 494 -11.82 3.49 -11.27
CA ALA A 494 -11.01 2.44 -10.66
C ALA A 494 -9.51 2.78 -10.73
N ALA A 495 -8.70 2.12 -9.88
CA ALA A 495 -7.25 2.32 -9.90
C ALA A 495 -6.64 1.90 -11.24
N ILE A 496 -5.72 2.69 -11.79
CA ILE A 496 -5.00 2.32 -13.01
C ILE A 496 -3.89 1.30 -12.70
N THR A 497 -3.57 0.44 -13.66
CA THR A 497 -2.50 -0.58 -13.56
C THR A 497 -1.95 -0.93 -14.94
N ASP A 498 -0.84 -1.68 -14.96
CA ASP A 498 -0.23 -2.23 -16.18
C ASP A 498 0.06 -1.13 -17.20
N MET A 499 0.74 -0.09 -16.74
CA MET A 499 1.12 1.06 -17.56
C MET A 499 2.51 1.55 -17.17
N LYS A 500 3.22 2.09 -18.17
CA LYS A 500 4.43 2.84 -17.95
C LYS A 500 4.15 4.32 -18.19
N ILE A 501 4.53 5.16 -17.26
CA ILE A 501 4.36 6.62 -17.32
C ILE A 501 5.75 7.27 -17.33
N THR A 502 6.08 7.93 -18.43
CA THR A 502 7.41 8.53 -18.65
C THR A 502 7.28 10.05 -18.72
N LEU A 503 8.00 10.76 -17.85
CA LEU A 503 8.15 12.21 -17.94
C LEU A 503 9.04 12.56 -19.12
N VAL A 504 8.50 13.27 -20.13
CA VAL A 504 9.23 13.62 -21.35
C VAL A 504 9.54 15.11 -21.49
N ALA A 505 8.74 15.98 -20.88
CA ALA A 505 9.01 17.41 -20.84
C ALA A 505 8.34 18.06 -19.63
N GLY A 506 8.82 19.21 -19.23
CA GLY A 506 8.20 20.03 -18.20
C GLY A 506 8.80 21.44 -18.19
N ARG A 507 8.06 22.37 -17.64
CA ARG A 507 8.51 23.77 -17.55
C ARG A 507 8.19 24.37 -16.19
N ALA A 508 9.19 25.04 -15.61
CA ALA A 508 9.09 25.79 -14.37
C ALA A 508 9.40 27.26 -14.60
N HIS A 509 8.87 28.15 -13.78
CA HIS A 509 9.25 29.56 -13.76
C HIS A 509 10.00 29.91 -12.45
N LEU A 510 11.19 30.49 -12.56
CA LEU A 510 12.10 30.74 -11.42
C LEU A 510 11.48 31.49 -10.22
N LYS A 511 10.44 32.28 -10.43
CA LYS A 511 9.80 33.12 -9.40
C LYS A 511 8.38 32.71 -9.04
N HIS A 512 7.78 31.81 -9.82
CA HIS A 512 6.35 31.51 -9.73
C HIS A 512 6.05 30.01 -9.65
N THR A 513 7.04 29.15 -9.65
CA THR A 513 6.84 27.72 -9.47
C THR A 513 7.14 27.31 -8.04
N GLU A 514 6.16 26.70 -7.40
CA GLU A 514 6.27 26.04 -6.10
C GLU A 514 6.06 24.53 -6.26
N GLY A 515 6.47 23.74 -5.29
CA GLY A 515 6.33 22.26 -5.35
C GLY A 515 4.89 21.79 -5.55
N GLY A 516 3.92 22.49 -4.96
CA GLY A 516 2.50 22.21 -5.11
C GLY A 516 1.96 22.41 -6.52
N ASP A 517 2.59 23.24 -7.35
CA ASP A 517 2.19 23.49 -8.72
C ASP A 517 2.48 22.27 -9.60
N PHE A 518 3.64 21.65 -9.40
CA PHE A 518 3.98 20.40 -10.07
C PHE A 518 3.08 19.25 -9.63
N ARG A 519 2.63 19.21 -8.37
CA ARG A 519 1.62 18.23 -7.95
C ARG A 519 0.34 18.36 -8.76
N GLN A 520 -0.17 19.59 -8.88
CA GLN A 520 -1.39 19.86 -9.63
C GLN A 520 -1.26 19.57 -11.12
N SER A 521 -0.15 19.98 -11.75
CA SER A 521 0.07 19.73 -13.17
C SER A 521 0.33 18.24 -13.45
N THR A 522 1.04 17.52 -12.60
CA THR A 522 1.28 16.08 -12.75
C THR A 522 -0.04 15.29 -12.73
N TYR A 523 -0.92 15.55 -11.76
CA TYR A 523 -2.21 14.83 -11.67
C TYR A 523 -3.10 15.13 -12.88
N ARG A 524 -3.10 16.38 -13.36
CA ARG A 524 -3.83 16.77 -14.55
C ARG A 524 -3.25 16.13 -15.81
N ALA A 525 -1.92 16.02 -15.91
CA ALA A 525 -1.26 15.34 -17.03
C ALA A 525 -1.67 13.86 -17.11
N VAL A 526 -1.65 13.13 -16.00
CA VAL A 526 -2.11 11.73 -15.97
C VAL A 526 -3.57 11.66 -16.41
N ARG A 527 -4.43 12.49 -15.81
CA ARG A 527 -5.87 12.42 -16.05
C ARG A 527 -6.24 12.81 -17.49
N GLN A 528 -5.62 13.86 -18.02
CA GLN A 528 -5.81 14.32 -19.39
C GLN A 528 -5.34 13.28 -20.41
N GLY A 529 -4.20 12.61 -20.15
CA GLY A 529 -3.72 11.49 -20.96
C GLY A 529 -4.69 10.31 -20.99
N LEU A 530 -5.24 9.92 -19.83
CA LEU A 530 -6.25 8.87 -19.75
C LEU A 530 -7.53 9.19 -20.52
N MET A 531 -7.95 10.47 -20.56
CA MET A 531 -9.10 10.89 -21.35
C MET A 531 -8.89 10.78 -22.88
N GLN A 532 -7.64 10.81 -23.33
CA GLN A 532 -7.29 10.62 -24.75
C GLN A 532 -7.07 9.14 -25.09
N ALA A 533 -6.80 8.31 -24.11
CA ALA A 533 -6.44 6.91 -24.29
C ALA A 533 -7.66 6.02 -24.59
N GLU A 534 -7.40 4.90 -25.27
CA GLU A 534 -8.36 3.79 -25.33
C GLU A 534 -8.29 3.00 -24.03
N SER A 535 -9.08 3.43 -23.04
CA SER A 535 -9.10 2.80 -21.72
C SER A 535 -9.81 1.45 -21.73
N VAL A 536 -9.33 0.51 -20.92
CA VAL A 536 -9.86 -0.84 -20.75
C VAL A 536 -10.17 -1.10 -19.31
N LEU A 537 -11.38 -1.58 -19.01
CA LEU A 537 -11.76 -2.06 -17.70
C LEU A 537 -11.19 -3.47 -17.50
N LEU A 538 -10.54 -3.68 -16.38
CA LEU A 538 -9.97 -4.96 -15.96
C LEU A 538 -10.73 -5.52 -14.76
N GLU A 539 -10.99 -6.81 -14.77
CA GLU A 539 -11.54 -7.55 -13.65
C GLU A 539 -10.58 -8.63 -13.15
N PRO A 540 -10.64 -9.03 -11.88
CA PRO A 540 -9.80 -10.11 -11.36
C PRO A 540 -10.24 -11.47 -11.88
N TYR A 541 -9.29 -12.36 -12.13
CA TYR A 541 -9.47 -13.74 -12.58
C TYR A 541 -8.92 -14.74 -11.58
N TYR A 542 -9.63 -15.86 -11.41
CA TYR A 542 -9.11 -17.05 -10.75
C TYR A 542 -8.54 -18.02 -11.78
N LYS A 543 -7.38 -18.58 -11.48
CA LYS A 543 -6.96 -19.87 -12.03
C LYS A 543 -7.62 -20.96 -11.21
N PHE A 544 -8.41 -21.80 -11.86
CA PHE A 544 -9.11 -22.88 -11.19
C PHE A 544 -8.55 -24.26 -11.54
N ARG A 545 -8.69 -25.18 -10.59
CA ARG A 545 -8.54 -26.62 -10.77
C ARG A 545 -9.78 -27.28 -10.19
N LEU A 546 -10.59 -27.88 -11.07
CA LEU A 546 -11.85 -28.54 -10.74
C LEU A 546 -11.70 -30.05 -10.94
N GLU A 547 -11.87 -30.80 -9.89
CA GLU A 547 -11.83 -32.25 -9.85
C GLU A 547 -13.25 -32.76 -9.64
N VAL A 548 -13.78 -33.50 -10.60
CA VAL A 548 -15.14 -34.03 -10.54
C VAL A 548 -15.19 -35.48 -11.04
N PRO A 549 -16.19 -36.29 -10.59
CA PRO A 549 -16.40 -37.58 -11.19
C PRO A 549 -16.58 -37.46 -12.70
N SER A 550 -15.97 -38.39 -13.46
CA SER A 550 -15.96 -38.35 -14.94
C SER A 550 -17.35 -38.28 -15.56
N GLU A 551 -18.38 -38.83 -14.87
CA GLU A 551 -19.80 -38.72 -15.27
C GLU A 551 -20.36 -37.29 -15.18
N MET A 552 -19.73 -36.38 -14.42
CA MET A 552 -20.18 -35.00 -14.20
C MET A 552 -19.37 -33.98 -14.99
N ILE A 553 -18.36 -34.38 -15.75
CA ILE A 553 -17.45 -33.45 -16.48
C ILE A 553 -18.21 -32.59 -17.49
N GLY A 554 -19.24 -33.16 -18.17
CA GLY A 554 -20.05 -32.40 -19.14
C GLY A 554 -20.79 -31.22 -18.51
N ARG A 555 -21.31 -31.40 -17.27
CA ARG A 555 -21.90 -30.30 -16.53
C ARG A 555 -20.84 -29.25 -16.14
N ALA A 556 -19.72 -29.71 -15.60
CA ALA A 556 -18.62 -28.81 -15.22
C ALA A 556 -18.13 -27.93 -16.39
N LEU A 557 -17.98 -28.51 -17.59
CA LEU A 557 -17.61 -27.78 -18.81
C LEU A 557 -18.66 -26.70 -19.16
N THR A 558 -19.96 -27.08 -19.11
CA THR A 558 -21.05 -26.13 -19.41
C THR A 558 -21.12 -25.01 -18.38
N ASP A 559 -20.94 -25.32 -17.10
CA ASP A 559 -20.97 -24.32 -16.04
C ASP A 559 -19.80 -23.34 -16.18
N VAL A 560 -18.57 -23.83 -16.45
CA VAL A 560 -17.40 -22.98 -16.66
C VAL A 560 -17.57 -22.10 -17.90
N GLN A 561 -18.13 -22.61 -19.00
CA GLN A 561 -18.43 -21.80 -20.19
C GLN A 561 -19.46 -20.70 -19.88
N ARG A 562 -20.51 -21.00 -19.11
CA ARG A 562 -21.53 -20.03 -18.69
C ARG A 562 -20.91 -18.95 -17.80
N MET A 563 -19.87 -19.26 -17.05
CA MET A 563 -19.11 -18.34 -16.20
C MET A 563 -17.99 -17.61 -16.96
N TYR A 564 -18.02 -17.60 -18.29
CA TYR A 564 -17.01 -16.97 -19.14
C TYR A 564 -15.57 -17.47 -18.89
N GLY A 565 -15.45 -18.71 -18.40
CA GLY A 565 -14.16 -19.32 -18.12
C GLY A 565 -13.53 -19.96 -19.35
N GLU A 566 -12.21 -19.84 -19.46
CA GLU A 566 -11.38 -20.56 -20.41
C GLU A 566 -10.78 -21.79 -19.74
N PHE A 567 -10.71 -22.93 -20.43
CA PHE A 567 -10.19 -24.15 -19.85
C PHE A 567 -9.40 -25.01 -20.85
N ALA A 568 -8.43 -25.75 -20.33
CA ALA A 568 -7.70 -26.76 -21.06
C ALA A 568 -8.56 -28.05 -21.21
N PRO A 569 -8.27 -28.90 -22.19
CA PRO A 569 -8.93 -30.20 -22.29
C PRO A 569 -8.88 -30.97 -20.95
N PRO A 570 -9.98 -31.59 -20.53
CA PRO A 570 -10.00 -32.30 -19.23
C PRO A 570 -9.04 -33.49 -19.25
N GLU A 571 -8.29 -33.64 -18.19
CA GLU A 571 -7.45 -34.81 -17.93
C GLU A 571 -8.25 -35.83 -17.11
N THR A 572 -8.32 -37.10 -17.57
CA THR A 572 -9.03 -38.16 -16.85
C THR A 572 -8.03 -39.05 -16.14
N ASP A 573 -8.18 -39.21 -14.83
CA ASP A 573 -7.40 -40.11 -14.00
C ASP A 573 -8.35 -41.08 -13.26
N GLY A 574 -8.51 -42.30 -13.83
CA GLY A 574 -9.45 -43.26 -13.33
C GLY A 574 -10.90 -42.79 -13.42
N ASP A 575 -11.58 -42.72 -12.29
CA ASP A 575 -13.02 -42.34 -12.16
C ASP A 575 -13.20 -40.80 -11.97
N GLN A 576 -12.12 -40.06 -11.89
CA GLN A 576 -12.09 -38.60 -11.72
C GLN A 576 -11.63 -37.93 -13.02
N SER A 577 -12.20 -36.78 -13.31
CA SER A 577 -11.74 -35.87 -14.37
C SER A 577 -11.31 -34.54 -13.76
N VAL A 578 -10.20 -34.02 -14.23
CA VAL A 578 -9.61 -32.77 -13.78
C VAL A 578 -9.73 -31.73 -14.90
N LEU A 579 -10.40 -30.64 -14.61
CA LEU A 579 -10.52 -29.49 -15.48
C LEU A 579 -9.70 -28.33 -14.92
N THR A 580 -8.80 -27.76 -15.73
CA THR A 580 -7.99 -26.60 -15.33
C THR A 580 -8.24 -25.45 -16.30
N GLY A 581 -8.23 -24.22 -15.77
CA GLY A 581 -8.48 -23.05 -16.58
C GLY A 581 -8.43 -21.74 -15.80
N SER A 582 -9.02 -20.70 -16.38
CA SER A 582 -9.19 -19.39 -15.74
C SER A 582 -10.61 -18.89 -15.92
N ALA A 583 -11.12 -18.14 -14.95
CA ALA A 583 -12.46 -17.54 -15.02
C ALA A 583 -12.56 -16.28 -14.14
N PRO A 584 -13.50 -15.37 -14.48
CA PRO A 584 -13.75 -14.16 -13.68
C PRO A 584 -14.10 -14.49 -12.23
N VAL A 585 -13.54 -13.73 -11.30
CA VAL A 585 -13.86 -13.86 -9.85
C VAL A 585 -15.35 -13.65 -9.61
N ALA A 586 -15.96 -12.69 -10.30
CA ALA A 586 -17.38 -12.37 -10.20
C ALA A 586 -18.30 -13.59 -10.39
N CYS A 587 -17.94 -14.47 -11.33
CA CYS A 587 -18.76 -15.63 -11.70
C CYS A 587 -18.43 -16.89 -10.89
N MET A 588 -17.18 -17.03 -10.39
CA MET A 588 -16.68 -18.30 -9.87
C MET A 588 -16.59 -18.38 -8.33
N ARG A 589 -16.67 -17.26 -7.61
CA ARG A 589 -16.46 -17.23 -6.15
C ARG A 589 -17.37 -18.18 -5.36
N ASP A 590 -18.63 -18.34 -5.76
CA ASP A 590 -19.63 -19.19 -5.08
C ASP A 590 -19.75 -20.59 -5.68
N TYR A 591 -19.09 -20.86 -6.80
CA TYR A 591 -19.24 -22.09 -7.56
C TYR A 591 -18.84 -23.35 -6.78
N GLN A 592 -17.98 -23.24 -5.76
CA GLN A 592 -17.60 -24.37 -4.90
C GLN A 592 -18.82 -25.00 -4.20
N LYS A 593 -19.79 -24.19 -3.78
CA LYS A 593 -21.05 -24.67 -3.15
C LYS A 593 -21.86 -25.51 -4.14
N GLU A 594 -21.92 -25.07 -5.40
CA GLU A 594 -22.60 -25.81 -6.48
C GLU A 594 -21.87 -27.12 -6.80
N VAL A 595 -20.53 -27.11 -6.92
CA VAL A 595 -19.70 -28.28 -7.15
C VAL A 595 -19.95 -29.35 -6.10
N VAL A 596 -19.89 -29.01 -4.82
CA VAL A 596 -20.17 -29.91 -3.71
C VAL A 596 -21.58 -30.49 -3.80
N SER A 597 -22.56 -29.67 -4.14
CA SER A 597 -23.97 -30.08 -4.27
C SER A 597 -24.18 -31.10 -5.36
N TYR A 598 -23.79 -30.84 -6.62
CA TYR A 598 -24.08 -31.73 -7.73
C TYR A 598 -23.19 -33.00 -7.76
N THR A 599 -21.97 -32.91 -7.20
CA THR A 599 -21.07 -34.07 -7.07
C THR A 599 -21.30 -34.88 -5.81
N ARG A 600 -22.28 -34.50 -4.96
CA ARG A 600 -22.56 -35.08 -3.64
C ARG A 600 -21.31 -35.15 -2.74
N GLY A 601 -20.53 -34.08 -2.72
CA GLY A 601 -19.33 -33.97 -1.92
C GLY A 601 -18.07 -34.67 -2.49
N ARG A 602 -18.14 -35.28 -3.69
CA ARG A 602 -17.01 -35.94 -4.36
C ARG A 602 -16.19 -34.98 -5.23
N GLY A 603 -16.71 -33.81 -5.55
CA GLY A 603 -16.00 -32.78 -6.32
C GLY A 603 -15.18 -31.85 -5.45
N ARG A 604 -14.08 -31.37 -5.99
CA ARG A 604 -13.19 -30.40 -5.36
C ARG A 604 -12.87 -29.26 -6.33
N LEU A 605 -13.07 -28.03 -5.89
CA LEU A 605 -12.65 -26.82 -6.61
C LEU A 605 -11.54 -26.14 -5.85
N THR A 606 -10.44 -25.85 -6.53
CA THR A 606 -9.33 -25.06 -6.00
C THR A 606 -9.23 -23.79 -6.84
N LEU A 607 -9.29 -22.65 -6.19
CA LEU A 607 -9.20 -21.32 -6.79
C LEU A 607 -7.92 -20.65 -6.35
N VAL A 608 -7.21 -20.03 -7.28
CA VAL A 608 -5.99 -19.25 -7.01
C VAL A 608 -6.08 -17.96 -7.81
N PHE A 609 -5.86 -16.83 -7.18
CA PHE A 609 -5.82 -15.56 -7.88
C PHE A 609 -4.76 -15.57 -8.98
N GLN A 610 -5.15 -15.21 -10.21
CA GLN A 610 -4.26 -15.23 -11.37
C GLN A 610 -3.73 -13.85 -11.72
N GLY A 611 -4.51 -12.80 -11.46
CA GLY A 611 -4.25 -11.44 -11.90
C GLY A 611 -5.50 -10.80 -12.48
N TYR A 612 -5.31 -9.70 -13.18
CA TYR A 612 -6.38 -8.95 -13.83
C TYR A 612 -6.36 -9.22 -15.33
N ALA A 613 -7.55 -9.27 -15.94
CA ALA A 613 -7.75 -9.40 -17.38
C ALA A 613 -8.93 -8.54 -17.85
N PRO A 614 -9.09 -8.27 -19.15
CA PRO A 614 -10.20 -7.46 -19.65
C PRO A 614 -11.56 -7.98 -19.17
N CYS A 615 -12.41 -7.06 -18.70
CA CYS A 615 -13.71 -7.38 -18.13
C CYS A 615 -14.65 -7.93 -19.21
N HIS A 616 -15.31 -9.05 -18.91
CA HIS A 616 -16.17 -9.76 -19.85
C HIS A 616 -17.51 -9.04 -20.15
N ASN A 617 -18.00 -8.20 -19.24
CA ASN A 617 -19.27 -7.48 -19.35
C ASN A 617 -19.10 -5.96 -19.08
N THR A 618 -18.09 -5.37 -19.66
CA THR A 618 -17.70 -3.95 -19.44
C THR A 618 -18.88 -2.99 -19.61
N GLU A 619 -19.68 -3.12 -20.67
CA GLU A 619 -20.81 -2.21 -20.96
C GLU A 619 -21.83 -2.20 -19.81
N GLU A 620 -22.23 -3.37 -19.33
CA GLU A 620 -23.18 -3.51 -18.21
C GLU A 620 -22.65 -2.87 -16.91
N ILE A 621 -21.37 -3.07 -16.61
CA ILE A 621 -20.74 -2.49 -15.42
C ILE A 621 -20.71 -0.96 -15.49
N LEU A 622 -20.33 -0.40 -16.64
CA LEU A 622 -20.25 1.05 -16.82
C LEU A 622 -21.63 1.71 -16.76
N GLU A 623 -22.64 1.10 -17.38
CA GLU A 623 -24.04 1.60 -17.30
C GLU A 623 -24.55 1.62 -15.85
N ASN A 624 -24.28 0.56 -15.08
CA ASN A 624 -24.73 0.45 -13.69
C ASN A 624 -24.00 1.43 -12.75
N ALA A 625 -22.72 1.72 -13.01
CA ALA A 625 -21.91 2.60 -12.16
C ALA A 625 -22.21 4.09 -12.40
N GLY A 626 -22.50 4.48 -13.65
CA GLY A 626 -22.83 5.87 -14.03
C GLY A 626 -21.73 6.87 -13.68
N TYR A 627 -20.45 6.44 -13.66
CA TYR A 627 -19.33 7.33 -13.35
C TYR A 627 -19.09 8.33 -14.47
N ASP A 628 -18.97 9.62 -14.12
CA ASP A 628 -18.64 10.69 -15.05
C ASP A 628 -17.27 11.29 -14.70
N PRO A 629 -16.24 11.05 -15.53
CA PRO A 629 -14.88 11.53 -15.26
C PRO A 629 -14.75 13.07 -15.29
N GLU A 630 -15.65 13.79 -15.97
CA GLU A 630 -15.65 15.26 -16.02
C GLU A 630 -16.32 15.88 -14.79
N ALA A 631 -17.21 15.14 -14.14
CA ALA A 631 -17.85 15.56 -12.88
C ALA A 631 -16.98 15.28 -11.63
N ASP A 632 -15.91 14.52 -11.77
CA ASP A 632 -14.99 14.17 -10.67
C ASP A 632 -14.09 15.36 -10.32
N ASN A 633 -14.48 16.13 -9.31
CA ASN A 633 -13.75 17.31 -8.87
C ASN A 633 -12.42 16.99 -8.15
N GLU A 634 -12.28 15.80 -7.59
CA GLU A 634 -11.04 15.36 -6.95
C GLU A 634 -9.94 14.99 -7.97
N ASN A 635 -10.37 14.56 -9.16
CA ASN A 635 -9.50 14.15 -10.26
C ASN A 635 -9.82 14.93 -11.54
N PRO A 636 -9.58 16.25 -11.58
CA PRO A 636 -9.96 17.10 -12.71
C PRO A 636 -9.24 16.69 -14.00
N THR A 637 -9.99 16.62 -15.09
CA THR A 637 -9.50 16.20 -16.41
C THR A 637 -8.80 17.30 -17.19
N GLY A 638 -9.23 18.57 -17.01
CA GLY A 638 -8.66 19.72 -17.70
C GLY A 638 -7.60 20.45 -16.89
N SER A 639 -7.06 21.52 -17.46
CA SER A 639 -5.94 22.31 -16.93
C SER A 639 -6.36 23.75 -16.60
N ILE A 640 -5.53 24.46 -15.85
CA ILE A 640 -5.74 25.87 -15.48
C ILE A 640 -4.69 26.71 -16.16
N PHE A 641 -5.14 27.57 -17.05
CA PHE A 641 -4.32 28.58 -17.74
C PHE A 641 -4.64 29.98 -17.22
N CYS A 642 -3.79 30.95 -17.54
CA CYS A 642 -3.98 32.30 -17.11
C CYS A 642 -4.12 33.27 -18.30
N SER A 643 -5.12 34.17 -18.25
CA SER A 643 -5.27 35.27 -19.20
C SER A 643 -5.64 36.52 -18.46
N HIS A 644 -4.92 37.61 -18.77
CA HIS A 644 -5.15 38.95 -18.17
C HIS A 644 -5.16 38.95 -16.63
N GLY A 645 -4.37 38.05 -15.99
CA GLY A 645 -4.28 37.97 -14.54
C GLY A 645 -5.41 37.17 -13.86
N ALA A 646 -6.23 36.47 -14.63
CA ALA A 646 -7.27 35.58 -14.11
C ALA A 646 -7.02 34.12 -14.59
N GLY A 647 -7.00 33.17 -13.67
CA GLY A 647 -7.00 31.76 -14.02
C GLY A 647 -8.34 31.34 -14.63
N TYR A 648 -8.28 30.56 -15.70
CA TYR A 648 -9.46 29.98 -16.32
C TYR A 648 -9.23 28.49 -16.61
N TYR A 649 -10.30 27.71 -16.54
CA TYR A 649 -10.27 26.28 -16.79
C TYR A 649 -10.35 26.00 -18.29
N VAL A 650 -9.48 25.11 -18.78
CA VAL A 650 -9.47 24.59 -20.14
C VAL A 650 -9.80 23.12 -20.09
N PRO A 651 -10.87 22.65 -20.77
CA PRO A 651 -11.25 21.24 -20.80
C PRO A 651 -10.16 20.42 -21.50
N TRP A 652 -10.11 19.13 -21.16
CA TRP A 652 -9.03 18.24 -21.60
C TRP A 652 -8.82 18.17 -23.11
N GLN A 653 -9.90 18.30 -23.89
CA GLN A 653 -9.86 18.30 -25.35
C GLN A 653 -9.07 19.47 -25.93
N GLU A 654 -9.15 20.64 -25.27
CA GLU A 654 -8.57 21.89 -25.73
C GLU A 654 -7.14 22.14 -25.17
N VAL A 655 -6.71 21.36 -24.15
CA VAL A 655 -5.38 21.53 -23.54
C VAL A 655 -4.24 21.49 -24.56
N PRO A 656 -4.23 20.59 -25.57
CA PRO A 656 -3.17 20.58 -26.59
C PRO A 656 -3.07 21.86 -27.43
N GLU A 657 -4.14 22.64 -27.56
CA GLU A 657 -4.14 23.91 -28.28
C GLU A 657 -3.59 25.09 -27.44
N HIS A 658 -3.58 24.90 -26.12
CA HIS A 658 -3.19 25.95 -25.15
C HIS A 658 -1.82 25.69 -24.49
N MET A 659 -1.26 24.48 -24.59
CA MET A 659 0.03 24.12 -23.98
C MET A 659 1.18 25.02 -24.47
N HIS A 660 2.15 25.28 -23.59
CA HIS A 660 3.29 26.14 -23.87
C HIS A 660 4.50 25.38 -24.41
N ILE A 661 4.56 24.06 -24.20
CA ILE A 661 5.57 23.16 -24.75
C ILE A 661 4.92 22.38 -25.90
N SER A 662 5.62 22.23 -27.02
CA SER A 662 5.13 21.41 -28.14
C SER A 662 5.09 19.93 -27.77
N SER A 663 4.10 19.20 -28.31
CA SER A 663 3.98 17.75 -28.10
C SER A 663 5.27 17.00 -28.38
N LYS A 664 5.58 16.03 -27.53
CA LYS A 664 6.74 15.14 -27.61
C LYS A 664 6.40 13.75 -28.12
N LEU A 665 5.11 13.45 -28.34
CA LEU A 665 4.64 12.11 -28.71
C LEU A 665 5.29 11.58 -29.99
N GLU A 666 5.34 12.38 -31.07
CA GLU A 666 5.94 11.94 -32.36
C GLU A 666 7.45 11.68 -32.24
N GLU A 667 8.16 12.51 -31.44
CA GLU A 667 9.60 12.35 -31.22
C GLU A 667 9.85 11.07 -30.41
N TYR A 668 9.03 10.81 -29.38
CA TYR A 668 9.11 9.63 -28.55
C TYR A 668 8.87 8.34 -29.35
N LEU A 669 7.79 8.28 -30.14
CA LEU A 669 7.46 7.13 -30.99
C LEU A 669 8.50 6.84 -32.07
N ARG A 670 9.26 7.85 -32.57
CA ARG A 670 10.36 7.64 -33.49
C ARG A 670 11.58 7.01 -32.83
N LYS A 671 11.94 7.49 -31.61
CA LYS A 671 13.05 6.94 -30.81
C LYS A 671 12.81 5.47 -30.49
N ASP A 672 11.59 5.11 -30.13
CA ASP A 672 11.22 3.74 -29.78
C ASP A 672 11.29 2.79 -30.98
N LYS A 673 10.89 3.22 -32.19
CA LYS A 673 11.05 2.45 -33.44
C LYS A 673 12.51 2.22 -33.79
N ASP A 674 13.34 3.26 -33.69
CA ASP A 674 14.79 3.16 -34.02
C ASP A 674 15.51 2.23 -33.00
N ALA A 675 15.06 2.19 -31.72
CA ALA A 675 15.57 1.28 -30.73
C ALA A 675 15.12 -0.17 -30.95
N GLY A 676 13.88 -0.38 -31.42
CA GLY A 676 13.34 -1.70 -31.77
C GLY A 676 14.03 -2.32 -33.00
N GLU A 677 14.29 -1.53 -34.03
CA GLU A 677 14.98 -2.00 -35.23
C GLU A 677 16.45 -2.40 -34.95
N MET A 678 17.13 -1.73 -33.98
CA MET A 678 18.47 -2.13 -33.56
C MET A 678 18.52 -3.46 -32.79
N HIS A 679 17.45 -3.84 -32.12
CA HIS A 679 17.36 -5.14 -31.42
C HIS A 679 17.04 -6.31 -32.38
N GLU A 680 16.25 -6.12 -33.41
CA GLU A 680 15.97 -7.17 -34.40
C GLU A 680 17.17 -7.47 -35.33
N GLU A 681 18.03 -6.48 -35.60
CA GLU A 681 19.29 -6.72 -36.39
C GLU A 681 20.37 -7.43 -35.56
N ALA A 682 20.32 -7.39 -34.21
CA ALA A 682 21.30 -8.06 -33.34
C ALA A 682 21.09 -9.57 -33.20
N ASP A 683 19.87 -10.07 -33.39
CA ASP A 683 19.56 -11.51 -33.31
C ASP A 683 19.77 -12.30 -34.61
N GLY A 684 20.06 -11.61 -35.73
CA GLY A 684 20.16 -12.21 -37.08
C GLY A 684 21.55 -12.68 -37.51
N ASN A 685 22.64 -12.45 -36.76
CA ASN A 685 23.99 -12.81 -37.26
C ASN A 685 24.92 -13.37 -36.19
N GLY A 686 24.79 -14.66 -35.91
CA GLY A 686 25.78 -15.44 -35.16
C GLY A 686 26.91 -15.89 -36.09
N ARG A 687 28.09 -15.30 -36.00
CA ARG A 687 29.44 -15.92 -36.11
C ARG A 687 30.55 -14.88 -36.23
N GLY A 688 31.40 -14.88 -35.20
CA GLY A 688 32.85 -14.82 -35.51
C GLY A 688 33.58 -13.50 -35.23
N VAL A 689 34.54 -13.67 -34.31
CA VAL A 689 35.88 -13.06 -34.28
C VAL A 689 36.10 -11.87 -33.39
N LEU A 690 36.69 -12.22 -32.23
CA LEU A 690 37.53 -11.38 -31.40
C LEU A 690 38.59 -10.57 -32.13
N ARG A 691 38.69 -9.28 -31.90
CA ARG A 691 39.97 -8.58 -31.95
C ARG A 691 40.02 -7.40 -30.93
N ASN A 692 41.00 -7.54 -30.08
CA ASN A 692 41.51 -6.49 -29.19
C ASN A 692 42.03 -5.27 -29.94
N GLY A 693 41.85 -4.09 -29.41
CA GLY A 693 42.56 -2.89 -29.88
C GLY A 693 42.26 -1.70 -28.96
N ALA A 694 43.19 -1.45 -28.06
CA ALA A 694 43.23 -0.22 -27.24
C ALA A 694 43.64 0.98 -28.09
N ALA A 695 43.06 2.17 -27.83
CA ALA A 695 43.68 3.49 -27.78
C ALA A 695 42.58 4.58 -27.83
N GLY A 696 42.37 5.33 -26.79
CA GLY A 696 42.95 6.66 -26.56
C GLY A 696 42.42 7.74 -27.50
N GLY A 697 41.51 8.61 -27.07
CA GLY A 697 41.18 9.82 -27.78
C GLY A 697 40.04 10.58 -27.11
N SER A 698 40.38 11.53 -26.26
CA SER A 698 39.47 12.56 -25.78
C SER A 698 39.00 13.45 -26.92
N PRO A 699 37.72 13.77 -27.02
CA PRO A 699 37.28 14.94 -27.75
C PRO A 699 37.05 16.12 -26.82
N SER A 700 37.61 17.20 -27.25
CA SER A 700 37.59 18.55 -26.75
C SER A 700 36.15 19.08 -26.50
N LYS A 701 36.03 19.80 -25.39
CA LYS A 701 34.95 20.73 -25.08
C LYS A 701 34.75 21.72 -26.22
N SER A 702 33.56 21.76 -26.80
CA SER A 702 33.01 22.95 -27.43
C SER A 702 31.71 23.29 -26.70
N GLY A 703 31.80 24.15 -25.71
CA GLY A 703 30.65 24.74 -25.04
C GLY A 703 29.89 25.62 -26.02
N ARG A 704 28.61 25.31 -26.18
CA ARG A 704 27.62 26.33 -26.51
C ARG A 704 26.77 26.48 -25.25
N SER A 705 27.07 27.53 -24.49
CA SER A 705 26.17 28.04 -23.50
C SER A 705 24.89 28.46 -24.22
N ARG A 706 23.82 27.72 -24.06
CA ARG A 706 22.48 28.20 -24.37
C ARG A 706 22.17 29.31 -23.36
N ASP A 707 21.70 30.39 -23.91
CA ASP A 707 21.41 31.63 -23.16
C ASP A 707 20.12 31.41 -22.35
N PHE A 708 20.26 30.96 -21.12
CA PHE A 708 19.18 30.86 -20.12
C PHE A 708 18.37 32.17 -19.97
N GLY A 709 18.94 33.29 -20.37
CA GLY A 709 18.26 34.59 -20.38
C GLY A 709 17.21 34.76 -21.51
N ALA A 710 17.20 33.89 -22.52
CA ALA A 710 16.21 33.97 -23.60
C ALA A 710 14.90 33.29 -23.24
N GLU A 711 14.95 32.14 -22.57
CA GLU A 711 13.77 31.39 -22.10
C GLU A 711 13.08 32.09 -20.91
N ASP A 712 13.87 32.64 -20.00
CA ASP A 712 13.33 33.51 -18.92
C ASP A 712 12.66 34.76 -19.46
N ARG A 713 13.17 35.33 -20.57
CA ARG A 713 12.51 36.47 -21.25
C ARG A 713 11.23 36.06 -21.92
N GLU A 714 11.16 34.89 -22.50
CA GLU A 714 9.93 34.37 -23.15
C GLU A 714 8.86 34.09 -22.10
N LEU A 715 9.21 33.50 -20.96
CA LEU A 715 8.29 33.32 -19.83
C LEU A 715 7.89 34.66 -19.18
N GLU A 716 8.83 35.60 -19.08
CA GLU A 716 8.55 36.96 -18.60
C GLU A 716 7.67 37.74 -19.60
N GLU A 717 7.82 37.51 -20.94
CA GLU A 717 6.93 38.03 -21.94
C GLU A 717 5.53 37.41 -21.90
N ILE A 718 5.42 36.09 -21.66
CA ILE A 718 4.15 35.39 -21.46
C ILE A 718 3.49 35.92 -20.18
N PHE A 719 4.26 36.09 -19.10
CA PHE A 719 3.78 36.65 -17.84
C PHE A 719 3.31 38.11 -18.02
N MET A 720 4.11 38.93 -18.72
CA MET A 720 3.76 40.32 -19.02
C MET A 720 2.53 40.45 -19.93
N ARG A 721 2.37 39.50 -20.87
CA ARG A 721 1.20 39.45 -21.75
C ARG A 721 -0.07 39.03 -20.99
N THR A 722 0.11 38.17 -19.94
CA THR A 722 -0.99 37.60 -19.17
C THR A 722 -1.42 38.52 -18.01
N TYR A 723 -0.43 39.11 -17.31
CA TYR A 723 -0.67 39.91 -16.08
C TYR A 723 -0.51 41.44 -16.24
N GLY A 724 0.00 41.91 -17.37
CA GLY A 724 0.24 43.33 -17.63
C GLY A 724 1.50 43.90 -16.90
N LYS A 725 1.90 45.12 -17.26
CA LYS A 725 3.05 45.80 -16.65
C LYS A 725 2.82 46.17 -15.18
N ILE A 726 3.60 45.59 -14.29
CA ILE A 726 3.64 45.95 -12.86
C ILE A 726 4.52 47.21 -12.70
N GLU A 727 3.92 48.38 -12.51
CA GLU A 727 4.63 49.57 -12.12
C GLU A 727 5.06 49.50 -10.63
N ARG A 728 6.36 49.33 -10.40
CA ARG A 728 6.96 49.48 -9.06
C ARG A 728 7.00 50.94 -8.67
N LYS A 729 6.08 51.39 -7.77
CA LYS A 729 6.17 52.67 -7.12
C LYS A 729 7.37 52.68 -6.16
N LYS A 730 8.37 53.55 -6.41
CA LYS A 730 9.44 53.88 -5.46
C LYS A 730 8.85 54.67 -4.30
N PRO A 731 9.35 54.48 -3.04
CA PRO A 731 8.87 55.25 -1.91
C PRO A 731 9.45 56.68 -2.00
N GLY A 732 8.57 57.69 -2.13
CA GLY A 732 8.90 59.11 -2.10
C GLY A 732 8.37 59.77 -0.83
N ASN A 733 9.26 60.43 -0.09
CA ASN A 733 8.98 61.29 1.04
C ASN A 733 8.25 62.57 0.62
N GLY A 734 7.21 63.00 1.41
CA GLY A 734 6.73 64.36 1.33
C GLY A 734 5.32 64.54 1.97
N PRO A 735 4.99 65.70 2.53
CA PRO A 735 4.19 65.78 3.75
C PRO A 735 2.67 65.99 3.54
N ARG A 736 1.96 65.80 4.64
CA ARG A 736 0.50 65.96 4.87
C ARG A 736 -0.07 67.30 4.45
N THR A 737 -1.26 67.32 3.89
CA THR A 737 -2.23 68.39 4.09
C THR A 737 -3.66 67.87 4.05
N ILE A 738 -4.44 68.21 5.07
CA ILE A 738 -5.85 67.88 5.28
C ILE A 738 -6.68 68.91 4.51
N ILE A 739 -7.69 68.50 3.71
CA ILE A 739 -8.91 69.27 3.47
C ILE A 739 -10.07 68.30 3.15
N ALA A 740 -11.17 68.49 3.87
CA ALA A 740 -12.45 67.81 3.71
C ALA A 740 -13.23 68.35 2.51
N GLN A 741 -13.91 67.41 1.79
CA GLN A 741 -15.32 67.67 1.37
C GLN A 741 -15.90 66.45 0.64
N SER A 742 -17.12 66.15 1.01
CA SER A 742 -18.04 65.13 0.54
C SER A 742 -18.33 65.16 -0.94
N GLN A 743 -18.32 63.97 -1.60
CA GLN A 743 -19.26 63.64 -2.69
C GLN A 743 -19.24 62.12 -2.91
N TYR A 744 -20.44 61.56 -3.00
CA TYR A 744 -20.69 60.15 -3.33
C TYR A 744 -19.91 59.72 -4.57
N LYS A 745 -19.07 58.70 -4.43
CA LYS A 745 -18.50 57.92 -5.53
C LYS A 745 -18.61 56.42 -5.18
N GLU A 746 -19.05 55.66 -6.16
CA GLU A 746 -19.19 54.22 -6.17
C GLU A 746 -17.99 53.52 -5.51
N GLU A 747 -18.29 52.64 -4.60
CA GLU A 747 -17.30 51.84 -3.90
C GLU A 747 -16.61 50.85 -4.88
N LYS A 748 -15.30 50.97 -5.00
CA LYS A 748 -14.45 49.92 -5.58
C LYS A 748 -14.43 48.72 -4.62
N PRO A 749 -14.40 47.47 -5.10
CA PRO A 749 -14.29 46.31 -4.23
C PRO A 749 -13.09 46.42 -3.31
N GLN A 750 -13.32 46.40 -2.02
CA GLN A 750 -12.25 46.32 -0.99
C GLN A 750 -11.49 45.02 -1.16
N GLU A 751 -10.15 45.08 -1.17
CA GLU A 751 -9.29 43.88 -0.96
C GLU A 751 -9.77 43.16 0.30
N LYS A 752 -10.20 41.89 0.20
CA LYS A 752 -10.60 41.07 1.34
C LYS A 752 -9.41 40.92 2.27
N VAL A 753 -9.49 41.54 3.44
CA VAL A 753 -8.53 41.32 4.53
C VAL A 753 -8.66 39.86 4.96
N ALA A 754 -7.56 39.12 5.05
CA ALA A 754 -7.58 37.75 5.47
C ALA A 754 -8.12 37.61 6.89
N GLU A 755 -9.18 36.80 7.05
CA GLU A 755 -9.85 36.54 8.31
C GLU A 755 -9.28 35.25 8.90
N TYR A 756 -8.96 35.28 10.20
CA TYR A 756 -8.44 34.15 10.96
C TYR A 756 -9.45 33.74 12.03
N LEU A 757 -9.73 32.43 12.10
CA LEU A 757 -10.59 31.81 13.11
C LEU A 757 -9.70 30.89 13.95
N LEU A 758 -9.50 31.24 15.21
CA LEU A 758 -8.81 30.40 16.19
C LEU A 758 -9.85 29.68 17.06
N VAL A 759 -9.75 28.38 17.16
CA VAL A 759 -10.74 27.56 17.85
C VAL A 759 -10.05 26.74 18.94
N ASP A 760 -10.49 26.92 20.19
CA ASP A 760 -10.14 26.00 21.26
C ASP A 760 -10.90 24.69 21.08
N GLY A 761 -10.19 23.63 20.68
CA GLY A 761 -10.81 22.35 20.31
C GLY A 761 -11.49 21.65 21.45
N TYR A 762 -10.89 21.62 22.63
CA TYR A 762 -11.52 20.95 23.78
C TYR A 762 -12.69 21.76 24.36
N ASN A 763 -12.60 23.06 24.35
CA ASN A 763 -13.69 23.92 24.80
C ASN A 763 -14.93 23.72 23.92
N VAL A 764 -14.75 23.58 22.60
CA VAL A 764 -15.82 23.28 21.65
C VAL A 764 -16.33 21.85 21.81
N ILE A 765 -15.45 20.83 21.88
CA ILE A 765 -15.85 19.42 22.06
C ILE A 765 -16.75 19.25 23.30
N PHE A 766 -16.39 19.87 24.41
CA PHE A 766 -17.15 19.72 25.65
C PHE A 766 -18.40 20.64 25.73
N ALA A 767 -18.48 21.65 24.87
CA ALA A 767 -19.63 22.53 24.78
C ALA A 767 -20.75 22.01 23.86
N TRP A 768 -20.40 21.23 22.82
CA TRP A 768 -21.36 20.68 21.86
C TRP A 768 -21.83 19.29 22.30
N ASP A 769 -23.14 19.12 22.53
CA ASP A 769 -23.69 17.90 23.11
C ASP A 769 -23.30 16.64 22.31
N GLU A 770 -23.32 16.71 20.98
CA GLU A 770 -22.97 15.61 20.09
C GLU A 770 -21.49 15.20 20.22
N LEU A 771 -20.57 16.15 20.24
CA LEU A 771 -19.14 15.88 20.41
C LEU A 771 -18.80 15.46 21.83
N LYS A 772 -19.52 16.00 22.81
CA LYS A 772 -19.36 15.64 24.23
C LYS A 772 -19.72 14.18 24.50
N GLU A 773 -20.83 13.71 23.93
CA GLU A 773 -21.20 12.30 24.08
C GLU A 773 -20.17 11.38 23.39
N LEU A 774 -19.71 11.78 22.20
CA LEU A 774 -18.67 11.05 21.48
C LEU A 774 -17.34 11.02 22.26
N ALA A 775 -16.96 12.13 22.89
CA ALA A 775 -15.76 12.24 23.72
C ALA A 775 -15.76 11.33 24.96
N LYS A 776 -16.94 10.97 25.50
CA LYS A 776 -17.06 10.00 26.59
C LYS A 776 -16.66 8.58 26.14
N VAL A 777 -16.86 8.25 24.89
CA VAL A 777 -16.53 6.95 24.32
C VAL A 777 -15.09 6.95 23.80
N ASN A 778 -14.73 7.95 22.96
CA ASN A 778 -13.40 8.10 22.39
C ASN A 778 -13.12 9.58 22.06
N ILE A 779 -12.15 10.16 22.77
CA ILE A 779 -11.78 11.58 22.61
C ILE A 779 -11.19 11.87 21.22
N GLU A 780 -10.52 10.89 20.62
CA GLU A 780 -9.87 11.02 19.32
C GLU A 780 -10.91 11.07 18.18
N SER A 781 -11.98 10.28 18.29
CA SER A 781 -13.13 10.36 17.39
C SER A 781 -13.85 11.69 17.47
N ALA A 782 -13.96 12.28 18.66
CA ALA A 782 -14.53 13.61 18.82
C ALA A 782 -13.67 14.71 18.20
N ARG A 783 -12.32 14.58 18.28
CA ARG A 783 -11.37 15.48 17.59
C ARG A 783 -11.53 15.40 16.08
N ASN A 784 -11.53 14.18 15.51
CA ASN A 784 -11.66 13.96 14.09
C ASN A 784 -12.98 14.52 13.55
N LYS A 785 -14.09 14.28 14.25
CA LYS A 785 -15.40 14.85 13.87
C LYS A 785 -15.42 16.36 13.91
N LEU A 786 -14.79 16.99 14.92
CA LEU A 786 -14.65 18.44 14.97
C LEU A 786 -13.80 18.97 13.80
N MET A 787 -12.70 18.30 13.47
CA MET A 787 -11.84 18.65 12.34
C MET A 787 -12.61 18.63 11.01
N ASP A 788 -13.44 17.60 10.78
CA ASP A 788 -14.29 17.48 9.59
C ASP A 788 -15.31 18.62 9.51
N ILE A 789 -16.00 18.91 10.62
CA ILE A 789 -16.98 20.02 10.69
C ILE A 789 -16.32 21.36 10.35
N LEU A 790 -15.14 21.62 10.93
CA LEU A 790 -14.41 22.86 10.70
C LEU A 790 -13.81 22.97 9.29
N SER A 791 -13.42 21.84 8.71
CA SER A 791 -12.98 21.76 7.32
C SER A 791 -14.10 22.16 6.36
N ASN A 792 -15.31 21.63 6.55
CA ASN A 792 -16.48 21.99 5.76
C ASN A 792 -16.87 23.47 5.95
N TYR A 793 -16.84 23.95 7.19
CA TYR A 793 -17.09 25.36 7.51
C TYR A 793 -16.09 26.29 6.79
N GLN A 794 -14.80 25.95 6.82
CA GLN A 794 -13.73 26.71 6.14
C GLN A 794 -13.95 26.76 4.63
N GLY A 795 -14.31 25.64 4.01
CA GLY A 795 -14.56 25.56 2.58
C GLY A 795 -15.63 26.55 2.10
N PHE A 796 -16.66 26.80 2.92
CA PHE A 796 -17.73 27.74 2.61
C PHE A 796 -17.35 29.20 2.94
N LYS A 797 -16.86 29.45 4.15
CA LYS A 797 -16.52 30.80 4.65
C LYS A 797 -15.21 31.36 4.06
N LYS A 798 -14.31 30.50 3.61
CA LYS A 798 -12.99 30.84 3.02
C LYS A 798 -12.09 31.68 3.96
N CYS A 799 -12.23 31.49 5.28
CA CYS A 799 -11.34 32.05 6.30
C CYS A 799 -10.21 31.05 6.63
N THR A 800 -9.13 31.51 7.26
CA THR A 800 -8.07 30.62 7.75
C THR A 800 -8.45 30.09 9.13
N VAL A 801 -8.71 28.79 9.26
CA VAL A 801 -9.07 28.14 10.53
C VAL A 801 -7.83 27.52 11.16
N ILE A 802 -7.59 27.81 12.44
CA ILE A 802 -6.55 27.23 13.27
C ILE A 802 -7.23 26.61 14.48
N LEU A 803 -7.26 25.29 14.55
CA LEU A 803 -7.82 24.50 15.63
C LEU A 803 -6.70 24.11 16.61
N VAL A 804 -6.86 24.42 17.88
CA VAL A 804 -5.84 24.21 18.91
C VAL A 804 -6.32 23.18 19.92
N PHE A 805 -5.48 22.18 20.22
CA PHE A 805 -5.72 21.18 21.25
C PHE A 805 -4.59 21.19 22.29
N ASP A 806 -4.95 21.02 23.56
CA ASP A 806 -3.97 20.82 24.62
C ASP A 806 -3.27 19.47 24.49
N ALA A 807 -1.95 19.45 24.72
CA ALA A 807 -1.11 18.25 24.70
C ALA A 807 -1.36 17.27 25.87
N TYR A 808 -2.35 17.47 26.71
CA TYR A 808 -2.58 16.71 27.94
C TYR A 808 -2.70 15.17 27.77
N LYS A 809 -2.73 14.67 26.51
CA LYS A 809 -2.81 13.23 26.21
C LYS A 809 -1.99 12.79 24.99
N VAL A 810 -1.05 13.61 24.51
CA VAL A 810 -0.12 13.25 23.44
C VAL A 810 1.29 13.27 24.01
N ASP A 811 1.97 12.14 24.05
CA ASP A 811 3.35 12.03 24.53
C ASP A 811 4.30 12.69 23.50
N GLY A 812 4.68 13.95 23.70
CA GLY A 812 5.66 14.63 22.86
C GLY A 812 6.01 16.04 23.36
N ASP A 813 7.29 16.35 23.48
CA ASP A 813 7.83 17.65 23.95
C ASP A 813 7.88 18.75 22.86
N THR A 814 7.29 18.53 21.68
CA THR A 814 7.35 19.42 20.52
C THR A 814 5.98 19.95 20.13
N LEU A 815 5.89 21.22 19.76
CA LEU A 815 4.70 21.81 19.13
C LEU A 815 4.47 21.11 17.81
N GLU A 816 3.32 20.46 17.64
CA GLU A 816 2.98 19.77 16.40
C GLU A 816 1.90 20.58 15.66
N ILE A 817 2.21 21.00 14.43
CA ILE A 817 1.28 21.70 13.56
C ILE A 817 1.00 20.79 12.37
N GLN A 818 -0.22 20.26 12.31
CA GLN A 818 -0.68 19.44 11.20
C GLN A 818 -1.61 20.24 10.31
N LYS A 819 -1.56 20.00 9.01
CA LYS A 819 -2.57 20.49 8.08
C LYS A 819 -3.58 19.38 7.84
N TYR A 820 -4.80 19.57 8.32
CA TYR A 820 -5.91 18.67 8.08
C TYR A 820 -6.83 19.26 7.01
N HIS A 821 -6.83 18.66 5.82
CA HIS A 821 -7.51 19.20 4.64
C HIS A 821 -7.19 20.70 4.39
N ASN A 822 -8.13 21.58 4.66
CA ASN A 822 -8.03 23.03 4.48
C ASN A 822 -7.87 23.80 5.78
N ILE A 823 -7.78 23.15 6.94
CA ILE A 823 -7.58 23.77 8.25
C ILE A 823 -6.19 23.43 8.84
N HIS A 824 -5.72 24.25 9.78
CA HIS A 824 -4.51 24.00 10.55
C HIS A 824 -4.88 23.49 11.94
N VAL A 825 -4.34 22.32 12.32
CA VAL A 825 -4.53 21.74 13.65
C VAL A 825 -3.20 21.82 14.42
N VAL A 826 -3.28 22.35 15.62
CA VAL A 826 -2.13 22.59 16.48
C VAL A 826 -2.30 21.81 17.79
N TYR A 827 -1.31 20.98 18.13
CA TYR A 827 -1.19 20.37 19.43
C TYR A 827 -0.13 21.11 20.23
N THR A 828 -0.49 21.66 21.39
CA THR A 828 0.42 22.48 22.20
C THR A 828 1.48 21.60 22.87
N LYS A 829 2.55 22.23 23.41
CA LYS A 829 3.55 21.50 24.19
C LYS A 829 3.02 21.11 25.58
N GLN A 830 3.63 20.11 26.21
CA GLN A 830 3.21 19.56 27.51
C GLN A 830 3.11 20.59 28.66
N ALA A 831 3.76 21.76 28.52
CA ALA A 831 3.73 22.87 29.48
C ALA A 831 2.97 24.12 29.00
N GLU A 832 2.29 24.04 27.84
CA GLU A 832 1.60 25.16 27.20
C GLU A 832 0.14 24.78 26.99
N THR A 833 -0.80 25.56 27.51
CA THR A 833 -2.23 25.33 27.28
C THR A 833 -2.68 25.89 25.93
N ALA A 834 -3.85 25.43 25.43
CA ALA A 834 -4.47 25.98 24.23
C ALA A 834 -4.67 27.49 24.34
N ASP A 835 -5.14 27.95 25.51
CA ASP A 835 -5.32 29.37 25.80
C ASP A 835 -4.05 30.20 25.63
N GLN A 836 -2.93 29.72 26.20
CA GLN A 836 -1.61 30.39 26.07
C GLN A 836 -1.11 30.42 24.62
N TYR A 837 -1.36 29.36 23.87
CA TYR A 837 -1.01 29.32 22.44
C TYR A 837 -1.87 30.29 21.64
N ILE A 838 -3.18 30.31 21.84
CA ILE A 838 -4.14 31.22 21.19
C ILE A 838 -3.75 32.67 21.50
N GLU A 839 -3.45 33.00 22.75
CA GLU A 839 -3.00 34.32 23.15
C GLU A 839 -1.74 34.76 22.38
N LYS A 840 -0.71 33.89 22.29
CA LYS A 840 0.51 34.17 21.53
C LYS A 840 0.23 34.40 20.04
N VAL A 841 -0.65 33.61 19.45
CA VAL A 841 -1.00 33.73 18.03
C VAL A 841 -1.76 35.02 17.78
N VAL A 842 -2.71 35.39 18.64
CA VAL A 842 -3.45 36.66 18.56
C VAL A 842 -2.48 37.84 18.66
N HIS A 843 -1.55 37.76 19.60
CA HIS A 843 -0.51 38.80 19.76
C HIS A 843 0.41 38.91 18.52
N HIS A 844 0.76 37.79 17.91
CA HIS A 844 1.69 37.74 16.76
C HIS A 844 1.03 38.17 15.43
N ILE A 845 -0.23 37.76 15.20
CA ILE A 845 -1.01 38.16 14.03
C ILE A 845 -1.33 39.63 14.09
N GLY A 846 -1.49 40.18 15.28
CA GLY A 846 -1.55 41.60 15.56
C GLY A 846 -2.75 42.32 15.00
N ARG A 847 -2.85 43.62 15.27
CA ARG A 847 -3.95 44.52 14.90
C ARG A 847 -4.12 44.75 13.37
N LYS A 848 -3.39 44.05 12.53
CA LYS A 848 -3.39 44.21 11.07
C LYS A 848 -4.35 43.26 10.35
N ARG A 849 -4.92 42.30 11.02
CA ARG A 849 -5.82 41.26 10.43
C ARG A 849 -7.02 41.04 11.33
N HIS A 850 -8.14 40.61 10.78
CA HIS A 850 -9.30 40.23 11.57
C HIS A 850 -9.09 38.84 12.16
N VAL A 851 -9.01 38.75 13.48
CA VAL A 851 -8.89 37.48 14.22
C VAL A 851 -10.15 37.31 15.06
N THR A 852 -10.79 36.16 14.91
CA THR A 852 -11.93 35.73 15.73
C THR A 852 -11.48 34.53 16.56
N VAL A 853 -11.73 34.55 17.85
CA VAL A 853 -11.41 33.45 18.78
C VAL A 853 -12.70 32.80 19.26
N VAL A 854 -12.73 31.46 19.21
CA VAL A 854 -13.85 30.64 19.66
C VAL A 854 -13.48 29.93 20.96
N THR A 855 -14.01 30.43 22.07
CA THR A 855 -13.83 29.84 23.41
C THR A 855 -14.98 30.19 24.32
N SER A 856 -15.28 29.35 25.30
CA SER A 856 -16.23 29.62 26.38
C SER A 856 -15.53 29.85 27.72
N ASP A 857 -14.20 29.89 27.78
CA ASP A 857 -13.45 30.23 28.98
C ASP A 857 -13.48 31.75 29.22
N GLY A 858 -14.03 32.17 30.37
CA GLY A 858 -14.18 33.59 30.70
C GLY A 858 -12.86 34.34 30.92
N VAL A 859 -11.78 33.67 31.29
CA VAL A 859 -10.46 34.27 31.46
C VAL A 859 -9.81 34.54 30.11
N GLU A 860 -9.83 33.54 29.21
CA GLU A 860 -9.32 33.64 27.84
C GLU A 860 -10.08 34.73 27.03
N GLN A 861 -11.41 34.82 27.24
CA GLN A 861 -12.25 35.86 26.62
C GLN A 861 -11.77 37.29 26.97
N VAL A 862 -11.47 37.56 28.25
CA VAL A 862 -11.00 38.89 28.67
C VAL A 862 -9.63 39.23 28.11
N VAL A 863 -8.71 38.28 28.08
CA VAL A 863 -7.34 38.48 27.62
C VAL A 863 -7.28 38.70 26.12
N THR A 864 -7.97 37.89 25.32
CA THR A 864 -7.96 37.99 23.87
C THR A 864 -8.72 39.19 23.36
N GLN A 865 -9.80 39.61 24.03
CA GLN A 865 -10.53 40.85 23.73
C GLN A 865 -9.70 42.10 23.98
N GLY A 866 -8.87 42.07 25.05
CA GLY A 866 -7.89 43.16 25.36
C GLY A 866 -6.85 43.36 24.27
N GLN A 867 -6.58 42.35 23.45
CA GLN A 867 -5.64 42.39 22.33
C GLN A 867 -6.28 42.75 20.98
N GLY A 868 -7.64 42.95 20.93
CA GLY A 868 -8.37 43.46 19.77
C GLY A 868 -8.90 42.37 18.84
N SER A 869 -9.06 41.13 19.28
CA SER A 869 -9.75 40.06 18.58
C SER A 869 -11.27 40.11 18.79
N ALA A 870 -12.01 39.63 17.80
CA ALA A 870 -13.43 39.31 17.98
C ALA A 870 -13.60 38.00 18.75
N LEU A 871 -14.65 37.86 19.54
CA LEU A 871 -14.94 36.69 20.33
C LEU A 871 -16.28 36.07 19.95
N ILE A 872 -16.31 34.75 19.89
CA ILE A 872 -17.53 33.96 19.72
C ILE A 872 -17.53 32.87 20.80
N SER A 873 -18.60 32.69 21.55
CA SER A 873 -18.69 31.56 22.46
C SER A 873 -18.84 30.24 21.70
N SER A 874 -18.37 29.12 22.28
CA SER A 874 -18.50 27.79 21.63
C SER A 874 -19.94 27.43 21.30
N ARG A 875 -20.93 27.97 22.01
CA ARG A 875 -22.36 27.76 21.76
C ARG A 875 -22.88 28.62 20.58
N GLU A 876 -22.50 29.88 20.53
CA GLU A 876 -22.83 30.76 19.37
C GLU A 876 -22.17 30.25 18.11
N PHE A 877 -20.95 29.71 18.22
CA PHE A 877 -20.24 29.10 17.10
C PHE A 877 -20.95 27.84 16.59
N TYR A 878 -21.55 27.03 17.46
CA TYR A 878 -22.40 25.92 17.06
C TYR A 878 -23.57 26.37 16.20
N GLU A 879 -24.27 27.43 16.62
CA GLU A 879 -25.38 28.01 15.85
C GLU A 879 -24.94 28.53 14.46
N GLU A 880 -23.75 29.13 14.42
CA GLU A 880 -23.18 29.64 13.14
C GLU A 880 -22.79 28.50 12.19
N VAL A 881 -22.19 27.42 12.70
CA VAL A 881 -21.85 26.22 11.94
C VAL A 881 -23.12 25.54 11.41
N GLU A 882 -24.16 25.40 12.22
CA GLU A 882 -25.44 24.83 11.80
C GLU A 882 -26.17 25.68 10.75
N ILE A 883 -26.09 27.01 10.85
CA ILE A 883 -26.60 27.89 9.80
C ILE A 883 -25.82 27.71 8.50
N THR A 884 -24.49 27.62 8.59
CA THR A 884 -23.62 27.42 7.43
C THR A 884 -23.91 26.07 6.77
N ARG A 885 -24.10 25.00 7.54
CA ARG A 885 -24.47 23.66 7.06
C ARG A 885 -25.79 23.68 6.29
N ARG A 886 -26.80 24.40 6.79
CA ARG A 886 -28.08 24.58 6.07
C ARG A 886 -27.89 25.33 4.76
N GLN A 887 -27.09 26.40 4.77
CA GLN A 887 -26.79 27.18 3.56
C GLN A 887 -26.08 26.33 2.49
N ILE A 888 -25.13 25.50 2.89
CA ILE A 888 -24.47 24.55 1.99
C ILE A 888 -25.50 23.58 1.39
N GLN A 889 -26.40 23.01 2.21
CA GLN A 889 -27.45 22.11 1.73
C GLN A 889 -28.45 22.79 0.78
N GLU A 890 -28.80 24.05 1.04
CA GLU A 890 -29.67 24.85 0.16
C GLU A 890 -28.96 25.16 -1.18
N GLU A 891 -27.71 25.54 -1.15
CA GLU A 891 -26.91 25.79 -2.35
C GLU A 891 -26.70 24.53 -3.20
N ILE A 892 -26.50 23.39 -2.58
CA ILE A 892 -26.45 22.07 -3.25
C ILE A 892 -27.80 21.72 -3.86
N LYS A 893 -28.93 21.97 -3.15
CA LYS A 893 -30.26 21.72 -3.68
C LYS A 893 -30.59 22.66 -4.86
N GLU A 894 -30.17 23.91 -4.83
CA GLU A 894 -30.34 24.84 -5.93
C GLU A 894 -29.50 24.44 -7.16
N ARG A 895 -28.27 23.99 -6.95
CA ARG A 895 -27.41 23.50 -8.04
C ARG A 895 -27.87 22.16 -8.62
N THR A 896 -28.49 21.29 -7.80
CA THR A 896 -29.08 20.03 -8.25
C THR A 896 -30.51 20.13 -8.76
N GLY A 897 -31.20 21.26 -8.55
CA GLY A 897 -32.56 21.50 -8.98
C GLY A 897 -32.77 21.80 -10.48
N GLY A 898 -31.69 21.79 -11.28
CA GLY A 898 -31.75 21.93 -12.74
C GLY A 898 -31.60 20.55 -13.41
N THR A 899 -32.74 20.00 -13.87
CA THR A 899 -32.87 18.82 -14.74
C THR A 899 -32.59 17.43 -14.10
N LYS A 900 -33.44 17.01 -13.19
CA LYS A 900 -33.78 15.59 -13.07
C LYS A 900 -35.25 15.41 -13.42
N ASN A 901 -35.52 14.92 -14.64
CA ASN A 901 -36.85 14.38 -14.99
C ASN A 901 -37.02 13.10 -14.15
N TYR A 902 -37.65 13.21 -13.01
CA TYR A 902 -38.09 12.03 -12.27
C TYR A 902 -39.21 11.35 -13.06
N LEU A 903 -39.10 10.05 -13.24
CA LEU A 903 -40.09 9.19 -13.88
C LEU A 903 -41.50 9.40 -13.26
N PHE A 904 -41.55 9.83 -12.01
CA PHE A 904 -42.75 10.09 -11.23
C PHE A 904 -43.47 11.44 -11.55
N ASP A 905 -42.78 12.39 -12.19
CA ASP A 905 -43.37 13.70 -12.53
C ASP A 905 -44.41 13.60 -13.69
N HIS A 906 -44.49 12.47 -14.36
CA HIS A 906 -45.42 12.19 -15.46
C HIS A 906 -46.40 11.06 -15.15
N MET A 907 -46.47 10.59 -13.89
CA MET A 907 -47.41 9.56 -13.45
C MET A 907 -48.56 10.15 -12.62
N ASP A 908 -49.71 9.50 -12.67
CA ASP A 908 -50.88 9.90 -11.88
C ASP A 908 -50.60 9.79 -10.37
N GLU A 909 -50.96 10.80 -9.59
CA GLU A 909 -50.74 10.88 -8.14
C GLU A 909 -51.25 9.65 -7.38
N ALA A 910 -52.30 8.99 -7.88
CA ALA A 910 -52.84 7.76 -7.32
C ALA A 910 -51.87 6.60 -7.48
N PHE A 911 -51.19 6.49 -8.63
CA PHE A 911 -50.22 5.43 -8.95
C PHE A 911 -48.91 5.61 -8.18
N VAL A 912 -48.46 6.85 -8.04
CA VAL A 912 -47.26 7.19 -7.24
C VAL A 912 -47.46 6.80 -5.77
N LYS A 913 -48.64 7.06 -5.21
CA LYS A 913 -49.01 6.66 -3.85
C LYS A 913 -49.11 5.16 -3.66
N GLU A 914 -49.61 4.45 -4.66
CA GLU A 914 -49.70 2.98 -4.64
C GLU A 914 -48.31 2.33 -4.67
N MET A 915 -47.40 2.85 -5.51
CA MET A 915 -45.98 2.41 -5.54
C MET A 915 -45.25 2.71 -4.25
N GLU A 916 -45.54 3.85 -3.60
CA GLU A 916 -44.97 4.19 -2.31
C GLU A 916 -45.44 3.26 -1.19
N ASP A 917 -46.73 2.87 -1.21
CA ASP A 917 -47.28 1.90 -0.25
C ASP A 917 -46.72 0.49 -0.45
N VAL A 918 -46.40 0.09 -1.70
CA VAL A 918 -45.65 -1.15 -2.00
C VAL A 918 -44.21 -1.05 -1.50
N ARG A 919 -43.49 0.05 -1.75
CA ARG A 919 -42.13 0.29 -1.29
C ARG A 919 -42.05 0.25 0.24
N LEU A 920 -43.04 0.75 0.94
CA LEU A 920 -43.12 0.76 2.40
C LEU A 920 -43.64 -0.56 2.98
N GLY A 921 -43.86 -1.60 2.17
CA GLY A 921 -44.36 -2.89 2.59
C GLY A 921 -45.77 -2.90 3.18
N LYS A 922 -46.59 -1.90 2.80
CA LYS A 922 -48.00 -1.77 3.25
C LYS A 922 -48.97 -2.43 2.32
N LYS A 923 -48.53 -2.85 1.13
CA LYS A 923 -49.32 -3.53 0.13
C LYS A 923 -48.43 -4.50 -0.66
N ASP A 924 -48.81 -5.73 -0.84
CA ASP A 924 -48.15 -6.70 -1.72
C ASP A 924 -48.55 -6.44 -3.18
N ILE A 925 -47.64 -6.73 -4.14
CA ILE A 925 -47.76 -6.55 -5.57
C ILE A 925 -48.87 -7.46 -6.14
#